data_6f86cab2ce6e4399fe0fe5b06810b906
#
_entry.id   6f86cab2ce6e4399fe0fe5b06810b906
#
_cell.length_a   1.000
_cell.length_b   1.000
_cell.length_c   1.000
_cell.angle_alpha   90.00
_cell.angle_beta   90.00
_cell.angle_gamma   90.00
#
_symmetry.space_group_name_H-M   'P 1'
#
loop_
_entity.id
_entity.type
_entity.pdbx_description
1 polymer ?
#
loop_
_entity_poly.entity_id
_entity_poly.type
_entity_poly.pdbx_seq_one_letter_code
_entity_poly.pdbx_strand_id
1 'polypeptide(L)'
;VLQITYIGYVSQEVKVSGKREINVVLKEDSEMLDEVVVVGYGTMKKKDLTGAVSQIRPAELSNEAPKTVQDVLRGTAGLRIGFDGSAKGGGSMQVRGQRSVYSDGGHNDPLIILDGMIFYGELSEINPNDISQIDVLKDASSAAVYGAKAANGVIIVTTKKGRSEKPVINFSANIGFVTIGDSRKVYDSHGYLKYREDFYTTDTYGINAQTGNYEAYQTGNTPVGYYSRPTETNLNKYGITLEAWKAQSNQDGSMSTEEIWGRRLGLQASDITLNNFLLGKTFDWYDHSFHTGLNQDYNVSISGNNEKVNYYLSLGYLSNEGVARGNEYSAIRSNMKLNAQITSWLNVGANINFQNRTDGDIATNWESQILDNSPFTSPYNENGELVPHPMGENAYWKGYNFDYDRQYLDLDRGFTVLNSILTAKVTLPLGITYSFNVSPRLQYFHDRYYRSSEHPDWQAETDDRVNREQSKRFDWSLNNTITWEHIFAEKHHTILTLVQEAEERQSWADRIEARNILPSEALGFHGTANGDKNLSSFRSTDTRETACGYLARLFYSYNDTYMATFSFRRDGYSAFGTTNPYANFFSGALAWTFTNENFWNWKPLSSGKLRVSFGQNGNRSLADSYIALANLSLGKYTQGYINSASGALMDLKYLFVSRLANPNLQWEKTTSWNVGLDVGFFNNRINASMEYYVMPTTDMIMNQSLPDFTGFNSITTNLGRIENRGFELSINSRNIEKANFQWETGFTFSVNKNTIKKLYGEYETIVDALGNTIVKERDDVTNGWFIGHPVSAIWDYKVTGIWQKDEVKEAAKYSQRPGDPKVQNIYTDDDKVNADGSVTPVYNNKDKQFMGETTPPIHWSLRNSFTIFKDWVFSFNMYSYMGHKSLDTNYLNNDNNYSQITNCRNVYTKEYWTVDNPSNTYARLSAQGPTGISAPARVIDRSFIRLENISLAYNIPMKFLEKYKIQNAKIFTTVRNVATWSKEWEYGDPETGGLAPRTYSLGINLTF
;
A
#
# COMPACT_ATOMS: atom_id res chain seq x y z
N VAL A 1 -44.43 -41.88 0.31
CA VAL A 1 -43.78 -40.53 0.49
C VAL A 1 -42.45 -40.57 -0.20
N LEU A 2 -42.18 -39.58 -1.01
CA LEU A 2 -40.88 -39.38 -1.69
C LEU A 2 -40.18 -38.23 -0.94
N GLN A 3 -39.03 -38.48 -0.40
CA GLN A 3 -38.22 -37.43 0.19
C GLN A 3 -37.25 -36.92 -0.87
N ILE A 4 -37.36 -35.63 -1.20
CA ILE A 4 -36.52 -34.98 -2.21
C ILE A 4 -35.59 -34.05 -1.48
N THR A 5 -34.30 -34.31 -1.64
CA THR A 5 -33.22 -33.49 -1.08
C THR A 5 -32.31 -33.02 -2.22
N TYR A 6 -32.00 -31.72 -2.21
CA TYR A 6 -31.04 -31.14 -3.12
C TYR A 6 -30.17 -30.15 -2.36
N ILE A 7 -28.88 -30.13 -2.61
CA ILE A 7 -27.96 -29.26 -1.90
C ILE A 7 -28.36 -27.81 -2.14
N GLY A 8 -28.60 -27.07 -1.04
CA GLY A 8 -29.05 -25.67 -1.09
C GLY A 8 -30.58 -25.49 -1.11
N TYR A 9 -31.33 -26.56 -0.94
CA TYR A 9 -32.79 -26.50 -0.91
C TYR A 9 -33.36 -27.26 0.29
N VAL A 10 -34.45 -26.74 0.84
CA VAL A 10 -35.16 -27.40 1.97
C VAL A 10 -35.70 -28.76 1.51
N SER A 11 -35.34 -29.82 2.26
CA SER A 11 -35.84 -31.16 2.01
C SER A 11 -37.37 -31.19 2.07
N GLN A 12 -38.00 -31.70 1.01
CA GLN A 12 -39.46 -31.81 0.95
C GLN A 12 -39.91 -33.26 0.92
N GLU A 13 -40.89 -33.60 1.73
CA GLU A 13 -41.62 -34.86 1.68
C GLU A 13 -42.89 -34.71 0.84
N VAL A 14 -43.01 -35.44 -0.25
CA VAL A 14 -44.19 -35.40 -1.15
C VAL A 14 -44.89 -36.74 -1.17
N LYS A 15 -46.20 -36.72 -0.87
CA LYS A 15 -47.04 -37.93 -0.98
C LYS A 15 -47.28 -38.29 -2.45
N VAL A 16 -46.87 -39.46 -2.85
CA VAL A 16 -46.95 -39.93 -4.24
C VAL A 16 -48.39 -40.23 -4.70
N SER A 17 -49.26 -40.65 -3.81
CA SER A 17 -50.73 -40.84 -4.02
C SER A 17 -51.19 -41.28 -5.40
N GLY A 18 -50.43 -42.19 -6.09
CA GLY A 18 -50.80 -42.71 -7.41
C GLY A 18 -50.62 -41.76 -8.60
N LYS A 19 -50.03 -40.59 -8.43
CA LYS A 19 -49.71 -39.65 -9.53
C LYS A 19 -48.53 -40.17 -10.36
N ARG A 20 -48.65 -40.14 -11.71
CA ARG A 20 -47.60 -40.55 -12.64
C ARG A 20 -46.54 -39.48 -12.84
N GLU A 21 -46.83 -38.22 -12.54
CA GLU A 21 -45.93 -37.07 -12.61
C GLU A 21 -46.18 -36.16 -11.43
N ILE A 22 -45.11 -35.78 -10.73
CA ILE A 22 -45.14 -34.91 -9.59
C ILE A 22 -44.13 -33.80 -9.78
N ASN A 23 -44.60 -32.58 -10.05
CA ASN A 23 -43.79 -31.39 -10.10
C ASN A 23 -43.52 -30.88 -8.71
N VAL A 24 -42.26 -30.83 -8.28
CA VAL A 24 -41.83 -30.33 -6.99
C VAL A 24 -41.00 -29.11 -7.19
N VAL A 25 -41.42 -27.99 -6.58
CA VAL A 25 -40.65 -26.78 -6.52
C VAL A 25 -39.92 -26.78 -5.18
N LEU A 26 -38.63 -27.03 -5.19
CA LEU A 26 -37.83 -26.95 -3.98
C LEU A 26 -37.66 -25.47 -3.61
N LYS A 27 -37.85 -25.15 -2.34
CA LYS A 27 -37.53 -23.82 -1.80
C LYS A 27 -36.07 -23.82 -1.45
N GLU A 28 -35.38 -22.78 -1.87
CA GLU A 28 -33.99 -22.56 -1.45
C GLU A 28 -33.95 -22.60 0.10
N ASP A 29 -32.99 -23.36 0.60
CA ASP A 29 -32.74 -23.41 2.02
C ASP A 29 -32.11 -22.10 2.46
N SER A 30 -32.91 -21.20 3.02
CA SER A 30 -32.46 -19.94 3.59
C SER A 30 -31.82 -20.12 4.97
N GLU A 31 -31.88 -21.32 5.55
CA GLU A 31 -30.90 -21.66 6.60
C GLU A 31 -29.55 -21.70 5.89
N MET A 32 -28.72 -20.69 6.16
CA MET A 32 -27.32 -20.65 5.73
C MET A 32 -26.75 -22.04 6.05
N LEU A 33 -26.49 -22.83 4.98
CA LEU A 33 -25.65 -24.04 5.06
C LEU A 33 -24.56 -23.68 6.05
N ASP A 34 -24.40 -24.49 7.10
CA ASP A 34 -23.45 -24.27 8.18
C ASP A 34 -22.15 -23.65 7.62
N GLU A 35 -22.09 -22.31 7.59
CA GLU A 35 -20.94 -21.58 7.06
C GLU A 35 -19.72 -22.02 7.87
N VAL A 36 -18.81 -22.71 7.23
CA VAL A 36 -17.61 -23.23 7.88
C VAL A 36 -16.52 -22.19 7.72
N VAL A 37 -15.95 -21.80 8.83
CA VAL A 37 -14.78 -20.89 8.88
C VAL A 37 -13.56 -21.70 9.26
N VAL A 38 -12.46 -21.46 8.59
CA VAL A 38 -11.18 -22.04 8.98
C VAL A 38 -10.63 -21.26 10.18
N VAL A 39 -10.53 -21.89 11.31
CA VAL A 39 -9.96 -21.30 12.55
C VAL A 39 -8.84 -22.21 13.05
N GLY A 40 -7.63 -21.75 12.85
CA GLY A 40 -6.46 -22.53 13.21
C GLY A 40 -6.28 -23.76 12.32
N TYR A 41 -5.94 -24.88 12.94
CA TYR A 41 -5.72 -26.15 12.26
C TYR A 41 -7.01 -26.99 12.07
N GLY A 42 -8.17 -26.36 12.21
CA GLY A 42 -9.47 -27.00 12.05
C GLY A 42 -10.50 -26.09 11.39
N THR A 43 -11.65 -26.67 11.10
CA THR A 43 -12.82 -25.92 10.61
C THR A 43 -13.86 -25.90 11.69
N MET A 44 -14.47 -24.74 11.91
CA MET A 44 -15.60 -24.57 12.84
C MET A 44 -16.80 -23.98 12.09
N LYS A 45 -18.00 -24.33 12.54
CA LYS A 45 -19.20 -23.66 12.02
C LYS A 45 -19.17 -22.19 12.46
N LYS A 46 -19.61 -21.28 11.61
CA LYS A 46 -19.66 -19.83 11.93
C LYS A 46 -20.46 -19.55 13.20
N LYS A 47 -21.51 -20.33 13.42
CA LYS A 47 -22.32 -20.25 14.65
C LYS A 47 -21.54 -20.57 15.92
N ASP A 48 -20.48 -21.38 15.84
CA ASP A 48 -19.67 -21.84 16.98
C ASP A 48 -18.46 -20.92 17.25
N LEU A 49 -18.23 -19.93 16.39
CA LEU A 49 -17.14 -18.99 16.59
C LEU A 49 -17.32 -18.14 17.84
N THR A 50 -16.28 -18.05 18.64
CA THR A 50 -16.22 -17.20 19.83
C THR A 50 -15.42 -15.92 19.62
N GLY A 51 -14.59 -15.85 18.54
CA GLY A 51 -13.74 -14.71 18.19
C GLY A 51 -14.27 -13.87 17.04
N ALA A 52 -13.56 -12.76 16.73
CA ALA A 52 -13.89 -11.83 15.65
C ALA A 52 -13.32 -12.31 14.33
N VAL A 53 -14.17 -12.70 13.40
CA VAL A 53 -13.79 -13.20 12.07
C VAL A 53 -14.64 -12.56 10.98
N SER A 54 -13.98 -12.04 9.92
CA SER A 54 -14.67 -11.61 8.70
C SER A 54 -14.40 -12.62 7.59
N GLN A 55 -15.44 -13.03 6.89
CA GLN A 55 -15.39 -13.99 5.80
C GLN A 55 -15.76 -13.34 4.48
N ILE A 56 -14.95 -13.57 3.43
CA ILE A 56 -15.15 -13.07 2.09
C ILE A 56 -15.12 -14.25 1.12
N ARG A 57 -16.03 -14.25 0.14
CA ARG A 57 -16.09 -15.25 -0.94
C ARG A 57 -15.80 -14.59 -2.28
N PRO A 58 -14.63 -14.82 -2.90
CA PRO A 58 -14.27 -14.19 -4.17
C PRO A 58 -15.26 -14.49 -5.32
N ALA A 59 -15.98 -15.59 -5.28
CA ALA A 59 -16.99 -15.92 -6.27
C ALA A 59 -18.12 -14.86 -6.37
N GLU A 60 -18.46 -14.20 -5.26
CA GLU A 60 -19.46 -13.12 -5.17
C GLU A 60 -18.94 -11.84 -5.84
N LEU A 61 -17.61 -11.70 -5.97
CA LEU A 61 -16.90 -10.55 -6.54
C LEU A 61 -16.39 -10.80 -7.97
N SER A 62 -16.71 -11.96 -8.55
CA SER A 62 -16.19 -12.38 -9.86
C SER A 62 -16.56 -11.44 -11.02
N ASN A 63 -17.64 -10.65 -10.87
CA ASN A 63 -18.06 -9.65 -11.84
C ASN A 63 -17.23 -8.36 -11.78
N GLU A 64 -16.44 -8.17 -10.71
CA GLU A 64 -15.65 -6.95 -10.47
C GLU A 64 -14.25 -7.04 -11.06
N ALA A 65 -13.88 -8.18 -11.65
CA ALA A 65 -12.55 -8.45 -12.23
C ALA A 65 -11.40 -8.07 -11.29
N PRO A 66 -11.33 -8.62 -10.04
CA PRO A 66 -10.23 -8.33 -9.14
C PRO A 66 -8.91 -8.86 -9.70
N LYS A 67 -7.87 -8.02 -9.72
CA LYS A 67 -6.53 -8.41 -10.21
C LYS A 67 -5.74 -9.18 -9.14
N THR A 68 -5.92 -8.79 -7.89
CA THR A 68 -5.17 -9.30 -6.74
C THR A 68 -6.09 -9.74 -5.61
N VAL A 69 -5.54 -10.50 -4.66
CA VAL A 69 -6.24 -10.89 -3.42
C VAL A 69 -6.58 -9.65 -2.58
N GLN A 70 -5.73 -8.63 -2.60
CA GLN A 70 -5.96 -7.37 -1.90
C GLN A 70 -7.22 -6.66 -2.43
N ASP A 71 -7.47 -6.69 -3.75
CA ASP A 71 -8.69 -6.13 -4.34
C ASP A 71 -9.96 -6.81 -3.80
N VAL A 72 -9.90 -8.15 -3.63
CA VAL A 72 -11.01 -8.93 -3.04
C VAL A 72 -11.27 -8.54 -1.58
N LEU A 73 -10.22 -8.23 -0.83
CA LEU A 73 -10.28 -7.89 0.60
C LEU A 73 -10.70 -6.43 0.85
N ARG A 74 -10.63 -5.56 -0.16
CA ARG A 74 -10.92 -4.13 0.01
C ARG A 74 -12.36 -3.88 0.44
N GLY A 75 -12.51 -3.01 1.45
CA GLY A 75 -13.80 -2.73 2.08
C GLY A 75 -14.18 -3.67 3.22
N THR A 76 -13.29 -4.59 3.64
CA THR A 76 -13.52 -5.41 4.84
C THR A 76 -13.38 -4.56 6.11
N ALA A 77 -14.33 -4.67 7.03
CA ALA A 77 -14.30 -3.92 8.29
C ALA A 77 -13.05 -4.26 9.11
N GLY A 78 -12.36 -3.22 9.61
CA GLY A 78 -11.14 -3.35 10.42
C GLY A 78 -9.89 -3.73 9.63
N LEU A 79 -9.98 -3.83 8.30
CA LEU A 79 -8.84 -4.08 7.41
C LEU A 79 -8.64 -2.87 6.49
N ARG A 80 -7.49 -2.24 6.58
CA ARG A 80 -7.04 -1.20 5.66
C ARG A 80 -6.18 -1.83 4.57
N ILE A 81 -6.47 -1.51 3.32
CA ILE A 81 -5.70 -1.95 2.16
C ILE A 81 -5.31 -0.74 1.34
N GLY A 82 -4.02 -0.53 1.14
CA GLY A 82 -3.49 0.52 0.28
C GLY A 82 -3.81 0.25 -1.20
N PHE A 83 -3.96 1.30 -1.97
CA PHE A 83 -4.09 1.22 -3.42
C PHE A 83 -2.69 1.15 -4.04
N ASP A 84 -2.53 0.32 -5.07
CA ASP A 84 -1.32 0.25 -5.88
C ASP A 84 -1.73 0.36 -7.36
N GLY A 85 -1.31 1.44 -8.02
CA GLY A 85 -1.59 1.72 -9.43
C GLY A 85 -0.60 1.08 -10.40
N SER A 86 0.37 0.30 -9.94
CA SER A 86 1.34 -0.39 -10.80
C SER A 86 0.70 -1.53 -11.60
N ALA A 87 1.39 -2.00 -12.63
CA ALA A 87 0.96 -3.17 -13.42
C ALA A 87 0.84 -4.43 -12.56
N LYS A 88 1.72 -4.62 -11.57
CA LYS A 88 1.66 -5.72 -10.59
C LYS A 88 0.44 -5.62 -9.69
N GLY A 89 0.10 -4.43 -9.23
CA GLY A 89 -0.95 -4.19 -8.25
C GLY A 89 -0.62 -4.75 -6.87
N GLY A 90 -1.56 -4.66 -5.94
CA GLY A 90 -1.40 -5.11 -4.56
C GLY A 90 -1.70 -4.00 -3.58
N GLY A 91 -0.76 -3.69 -2.73
CA GLY A 91 -0.85 -2.66 -1.71
C GLY A 91 -0.62 -3.20 -0.29
N SER A 92 -0.24 -2.32 0.61
CA SER A 92 -0.04 -2.65 2.03
C SER A 92 -1.34 -3.05 2.71
N MET A 93 -1.25 -3.90 3.73
CA MET A 93 -2.41 -4.35 4.48
C MET A 93 -2.19 -4.12 5.98
N GLN A 94 -3.23 -3.69 6.68
CA GLN A 94 -3.16 -3.45 8.11
C GLN A 94 -4.48 -3.79 8.79
N VAL A 95 -4.43 -4.64 9.82
CA VAL A 95 -5.60 -5.05 10.61
C VAL A 95 -5.64 -4.27 11.93
N ARG A 96 -6.71 -3.48 12.15
CA ARG A 96 -6.96 -2.73 13.41
C ARG A 96 -5.82 -1.78 13.83
N GLY A 97 -5.16 -1.14 12.83
CA GLY A 97 -4.17 -0.11 13.06
C GLY A 97 -2.74 -0.62 13.28
N GLN A 98 -1.81 0.33 13.38
CA GLN A 98 -0.38 0.11 13.53
C GLN A 98 -0.04 -0.33 14.96
N ARG A 99 0.80 -1.34 15.12
CA ARG A 99 1.17 -1.93 16.42
C ARG A 99 2.64 -1.79 16.78
N SER A 100 3.47 -1.48 15.81
CA SER A 100 4.88 -1.12 16.00
C SER A 100 5.11 0.32 15.57
N VAL A 101 6.10 1.00 16.15
CA VAL A 101 6.51 2.36 15.73
C VAL A 101 7.16 2.34 14.34
N TYR A 102 7.70 1.22 13.91
CA TYR A 102 8.26 1.05 12.57
C TYR A 102 7.16 0.69 11.56
N SER A 103 7.16 1.35 10.42
CA SER A 103 6.20 1.13 9.33
C SER A 103 6.73 0.23 8.23
N ASP A 104 8.04 0.10 8.11
CA ASP A 104 8.78 -0.70 7.14
C ASP A 104 9.12 -2.11 7.64
N GLY A 105 9.69 -2.94 6.79
CA GLY A 105 10.16 -4.29 7.14
C GLY A 105 9.06 -5.30 7.51
N GLY A 106 7.79 -5.03 7.22
CA GLY A 106 6.66 -5.93 7.49
C GLY A 106 6.23 -6.00 8.96
N HIS A 107 6.70 -5.09 9.82
CA HIS A 107 6.39 -5.06 11.25
C HIS A 107 4.89 -5.01 11.57
N ASN A 108 4.09 -4.47 10.66
CA ASN A 108 2.64 -4.29 10.81
C ASN A 108 1.81 -5.17 9.87
N ASP A 109 2.44 -6.02 9.05
CA ASP A 109 1.75 -6.85 8.07
C ASP A 109 1.04 -8.05 8.73
N PRO A 110 -0.17 -8.40 8.29
CA PRO A 110 -0.87 -9.57 8.78
C PRO A 110 -0.19 -10.87 8.31
N LEU A 111 -0.31 -11.92 9.12
CA LEU A 111 0.14 -13.25 8.74
C LEU A 111 -0.76 -13.83 7.65
N ILE A 112 -0.18 -14.41 6.61
CA ILE A 112 -0.90 -15.10 5.55
C ILE A 112 -0.86 -16.61 5.79
N ILE A 113 -2.03 -17.24 5.73
CA ILE A 113 -2.18 -18.69 5.80
C ILE A 113 -2.81 -19.17 4.49
N LEU A 114 -2.19 -20.14 3.84
CA LEU A 114 -2.71 -20.77 2.62
C LEU A 114 -3.04 -22.23 2.90
N ASP A 115 -4.32 -22.60 2.74
CA ASP A 115 -4.83 -23.97 3.00
C ASP A 115 -4.33 -24.58 4.33
N GLY A 116 -4.32 -23.78 5.39
CA GLY A 116 -3.96 -24.19 6.75
C GLY A 116 -2.47 -24.13 7.09
N MET A 117 -1.59 -23.75 6.16
CA MET A 117 -0.15 -23.62 6.38
C MET A 117 0.29 -22.16 6.25
N ILE A 118 1.35 -21.78 7.00
CA ILE A 118 1.93 -20.46 6.90
C ILE A 118 2.48 -20.26 5.49
N PHE A 119 2.09 -19.15 4.88
CA PHE A 119 2.53 -18.78 3.55
C PHE A 119 3.52 -17.61 3.62
N TYR A 120 4.74 -17.86 3.19
CA TYR A 120 5.85 -16.89 3.20
C TYR A 120 6.01 -16.15 1.88
N GLY A 121 5.08 -16.33 0.96
CA GLY A 121 5.04 -15.65 -0.33
C GLY A 121 4.24 -14.35 -0.30
N GLU A 122 4.21 -13.68 -1.43
CA GLU A 122 3.34 -12.52 -1.66
C GLU A 122 1.93 -12.98 -2.06
N LEU A 123 0.91 -12.19 -1.70
CA LEU A 123 -0.47 -12.50 -2.13
C LEU A 123 -0.65 -12.47 -3.65
N SER A 124 0.22 -11.75 -4.39
CA SER A 124 0.27 -11.77 -5.86
C SER A 124 0.61 -13.16 -6.44
N GLU A 125 1.20 -14.06 -5.63
CA GLU A 125 1.47 -15.45 -6.02
C GLU A 125 0.20 -16.31 -6.04
N ILE A 126 -0.87 -15.87 -5.40
CA ILE A 126 -2.13 -16.60 -5.31
C ILE A 126 -3.09 -16.06 -6.36
N ASN A 127 -3.56 -16.95 -7.26
CA ASN A 127 -4.56 -16.58 -8.25
C ASN A 127 -5.94 -16.37 -7.60
N PRO A 128 -6.55 -15.17 -7.65
CA PRO A 128 -7.88 -14.94 -7.09
C PRO A 128 -8.95 -15.91 -7.63
N ASN A 129 -8.78 -16.39 -8.88
CA ASN A 129 -9.70 -17.36 -9.49
C ASN A 129 -9.64 -18.75 -8.84
N ASP A 130 -8.59 -19.09 -8.13
CA ASP A 130 -8.43 -20.37 -7.43
C ASP A 130 -8.95 -20.33 -5.98
N ILE A 131 -9.33 -19.17 -5.47
CA ILE A 131 -9.75 -18.99 -4.09
C ILE A 131 -11.23 -19.35 -3.93
N SER A 132 -11.51 -20.15 -2.91
CA SER A 132 -12.88 -20.46 -2.47
C SER A 132 -13.37 -19.47 -1.42
N GLN A 133 -12.50 -19.10 -0.47
CA GLN A 133 -12.86 -18.30 0.70
C GLN A 133 -11.62 -17.62 1.28
N ILE A 134 -11.82 -16.44 1.84
CA ILE A 134 -10.82 -15.73 2.64
C ILE A 134 -11.45 -15.40 3.99
N ASP A 135 -10.77 -15.78 5.07
CA ASP A 135 -11.15 -15.48 6.44
C ASP A 135 -10.13 -14.53 7.07
N VAL A 136 -10.58 -13.44 7.68
CA VAL A 136 -9.71 -12.47 8.36
C VAL A 136 -9.95 -12.56 9.86
N LEU A 137 -8.93 -13.06 10.60
CA LEU A 137 -8.94 -13.16 12.05
C LEU A 137 -8.40 -11.85 12.64
N LYS A 138 -9.22 -11.15 13.42
CA LYS A 138 -8.91 -9.79 13.87
C LYS A 138 -8.60 -9.67 15.36
N ASP A 139 -9.02 -10.63 16.16
CA ASP A 139 -8.79 -10.67 17.60
C ASP A 139 -7.80 -11.74 18.04
N ALA A 140 -7.27 -11.59 19.25
CA ALA A 140 -6.25 -12.51 19.75
C ALA A 140 -6.78 -13.90 20.02
N SER A 141 -8.07 -14.10 20.31
CA SER A 141 -8.63 -15.44 20.58
C SER A 141 -8.74 -16.27 19.32
N SER A 142 -9.22 -15.69 18.21
CA SER A 142 -9.29 -16.37 16.92
C SER A 142 -7.89 -16.60 16.33
N ALA A 143 -6.98 -15.65 16.53
CA ALA A 143 -5.62 -15.67 16.01
C ALA A 143 -4.61 -16.41 16.89
N ALA A 144 -4.95 -16.73 18.17
CA ALA A 144 -4.05 -17.37 19.15
C ALA A 144 -3.44 -18.68 18.67
N VAL A 145 -4.17 -19.39 17.82
CA VAL A 145 -3.71 -20.66 17.24
C VAL A 145 -2.39 -20.48 16.44
N TYR A 146 -2.20 -19.31 15.83
CA TYR A 146 -1.00 -18.94 15.07
C TYR A 146 0.05 -18.20 15.92
N GLY A 147 -0.26 -17.90 17.19
CA GLY A 147 0.65 -17.45 18.26
C GLY A 147 1.41 -16.19 17.95
N ALA A 148 2.72 -16.29 18.10
CA ALA A 148 3.67 -15.18 18.02
C ALA A 148 3.84 -14.54 16.62
N LYS A 149 3.06 -14.94 15.63
CA LYS A 149 3.04 -14.37 14.29
C LYS A 149 1.76 -13.57 14.03
N ALA A 150 0.79 -13.72 14.91
CA ALA A 150 -0.58 -13.29 14.69
C ALA A 150 -0.91 -11.94 15.36
N ALA A 151 0.08 -11.23 15.90
CA ALA A 151 -0.15 -9.93 16.53
C ALA A 151 -0.84 -8.96 15.58
N ASN A 152 -0.46 -8.94 14.30
CA ASN A 152 -1.00 -8.02 13.29
C ASN A 152 -2.27 -8.54 12.60
N GLY A 153 -2.92 -9.60 13.14
CA GLY A 153 -4.04 -10.29 12.50
C GLY A 153 -3.59 -11.38 11.55
N VAL A 154 -4.55 -12.19 11.08
CA VAL A 154 -4.29 -13.34 10.19
C VAL A 154 -5.27 -13.31 9.02
N ILE A 155 -4.76 -13.49 7.81
CA ILE A 155 -5.56 -13.68 6.59
C ILE A 155 -5.42 -15.13 6.16
N ILE A 156 -6.52 -15.87 6.16
CA ILE A 156 -6.55 -17.28 5.78
C ILE A 156 -7.16 -17.38 4.39
N VAL A 157 -6.38 -17.87 3.44
CA VAL A 157 -6.81 -18.12 2.07
C VAL A 157 -7.04 -19.61 1.89
N THR A 158 -8.27 -19.98 1.51
CA THR A 158 -8.64 -21.37 1.22
C THR A 158 -8.90 -21.50 -0.27
N THR A 159 -8.18 -22.44 -0.91
CA THR A 159 -8.31 -22.69 -2.36
C THR A 159 -9.51 -23.61 -2.66
N LYS A 160 -9.97 -23.56 -3.91
CA LYS A 160 -11.08 -24.37 -4.42
C LYS A 160 -10.73 -25.88 -4.36
N LYS A 161 -11.77 -26.69 -4.30
CA LYS A 161 -11.73 -28.16 -4.38
C LYS A 161 -12.86 -28.67 -5.25
N GLY A 162 -12.75 -29.87 -5.77
CA GLY A 162 -13.84 -30.54 -6.50
C GLY A 162 -15.06 -30.73 -5.62
N ARG A 163 -16.25 -30.49 -6.18
CA ARG A 163 -17.53 -30.68 -5.49
C ARG A 163 -18.47 -31.62 -6.25
N SER A 164 -18.36 -31.67 -7.57
CA SER A 164 -19.24 -32.44 -8.45
C SER A 164 -18.64 -33.84 -8.71
N GLU A 165 -19.49 -34.87 -8.75
CA GLU A 165 -19.11 -36.20 -9.16
C GLU A 165 -18.68 -36.25 -10.62
N LYS A 166 -19.27 -35.40 -11.47
CA LYS A 166 -18.84 -35.24 -12.86
C LYS A 166 -17.73 -34.18 -12.92
N PRO A 167 -16.71 -34.39 -13.76
CA PRO A 167 -15.73 -33.34 -14.01
C PRO A 167 -16.39 -32.04 -14.48
N VAL A 168 -16.00 -30.93 -13.88
CA VAL A 168 -16.44 -29.58 -14.26
C VAL A 168 -15.23 -28.82 -14.77
N ILE A 169 -15.34 -28.27 -15.97
CA ILE A 169 -14.31 -27.43 -16.58
C ILE A 169 -14.82 -25.99 -16.55
N ASN A 170 -14.01 -25.10 -15.97
CA ASN A 170 -14.28 -23.67 -15.99
C ASN A 170 -13.21 -22.98 -16.84
N PHE A 171 -13.65 -22.07 -17.67
CA PHE A 171 -12.82 -21.16 -18.44
C PHE A 171 -13.23 -19.72 -18.11
N SER A 172 -12.26 -18.88 -17.79
CA SER A 172 -12.46 -17.45 -17.64
C SER A 172 -11.44 -16.68 -18.48
N ALA A 173 -11.91 -15.64 -19.15
CA ALA A 173 -11.07 -14.70 -19.86
C ALA A 173 -11.52 -13.28 -19.51
N ASN A 174 -10.57 -12.42 -19.20
CA ASN A 174 -10.80 -11.02 -18.92
C ASN A 174 -9.78 -10.18 -19.68
N ILE A 175 -10.25 -9.23 -20.46
CA ILE A 175 -9.43 -8.29 -21.22
C ILE A 175 -9.82 -6.89 -20.77
N GLY A 176 -8.83 -6.07 -20.44
CA GLY A 176 -9.05 -4.72 -19.95
C GLY A 176 -8.11 -3.69 -20.56
N PHE A 177 -8.62 -2.50 -20.81
CA PHE A 177 -7.84 -1.34 -21.20
C PHE A 177 -7.60 -0.45 -19.98
N VAL A 178 -6.35 -0.07 -19.75
CA VAL A 178 -5.94 0.75 -18.63
C VAL A 178 -5.59 2.13 -19.17
N THR A 179 -6.29 3.15 -18.68
CA THR A 179 -6.06 4.54 -19.05
C THR A 179 -5.62 5.34 -17.85
N ILE A 180 -4.92 6.44 -18.10
CA ILE A 180 -4.60 7.37 -17.03
C ILE A 180 -5.92 7.93 -16.47
N GLY A 181 -6.08 7.86 -15.15
CA GLY A 181 -7.19 8.48 -14.44
C GLY A 181 -6.92 9.96 -14.15
N ASP A 182 -7.47 10.44 -13.06
CA ASP A 182 -7.19 11.80 -12.60
C ASP A 182 -5.71 11.88 -12.16
N SER A 183 -4.95 12.79 -12.78
CA SER A 183 -3.55 13.04 -12.46
C SER A 183 -3.22 14.52 -12.64
N ARG A 184 -2.17 14.96 -11.94
CA ARG A 184 -1.66 16.33 -12.09
C ARG A 184 -1.14 16.55 -13.50
N LYS A 185 -1.55 17.67 -14.11
CA LYS A 185 -1.04 18.09 -15.41
C LYS A 185 0.07 19.12 -15.23
N VAL A 186 0.95 19.19 -16.23
CA VAL A 186 1.95 20.24 -16.36
C VAL A 186 1.39 21.38 -17.23
N TYR A 187 2.06 22.52 -17.23
CA TYR A 187 1.66 23.60 -18.12
C TYR A 187 1.87 23.23 -19.58
N ASP A 188 0.88 23.59 -20.42
CA ASP A 188 1.05 23.66 -21.86
C ASP A 188 2.00 24.82 -22.23
N SER A 189 2.30 25.00 -23.51
CA SER A 189 3.22 26.02 -23.98
C SER A 189 2.79 27.46 -23.60
N HIS A 190 1.48 27.74 -23.60
CA HIS A 190 0.96 29.05 -23.23
C HIS A 190 1.04 29.29 -21.71
N GLY A 191 0.57 28.35 -20.92
CA GLY A 191 0.67 28.39 -19.46
C GLY A 191 2.09 28.46 -18.95
N TYR A 192 3.01 27.73 -19.63
CA TYR A 192 4.43 27.73 -19.32
C TYR A 192 5.07 29.13 -19.48
N LEU A 193 4.76 29.84 -20.59
CA LEU A 193 5.24 31.21 -20.77
C LEU A 193 4.66 32.16 -19.73
N LYS A 194 3.34 32.03 -19.42
CA LYS A 194 2.68 32.86 -18.41
C LYS A 194 3.28 32.64 -17.02
N TYR A 195 3.53 31.36 -16.65
CA TYR A 195 4.17 31.02 -15.39
C TYR A 195 5.57 31.65 -15.26
N ARG A 196 6.37 31.65 -16.33
CA ARG A 196 7.69 32.28 -16.35
C ARG A 196 7.61 33.79 -16.27
N GLU A 197 6.69 34.40 -17.02
CA GLU A 197 6.42 35.85 -16.96
C GLU A 197 6.08 36.27 -15.52
N ASP A 198 5.17 35.57 -14.88
CA ASP A 198 4.75 35.86 -13.51
C ASP A 198 5.90 35.65 -12.50
N PHE A 199 6.72 34.60 -12.69
CA PHE A 199 7.88 34.37 -11.85
C PHE A 199 8.83 35.57 -11.85
N TYR A 200 9.29 36.00 -13.01
CA TYR A 200 10.22 37.11 -13.13
C TYR A 200 9.58 38.46 -12.76
N THR A 201 8.30 38.63 -13.08
CA THR A 201 7.57 39.85 -12.73
C THR A 201 7.41 40.02 -11.22
N THR A 202 7.31 38.93 -10.47
CA THR A 202 7.22 38.94 -8.99
C THR A 202 8.40 39.67 -8.35
N ASP A 203 9.59 39.61 -8.93
CA ASP A 203 10.78 40.30 -8.42
C ASP A 203 10.83 41.79 -8.76
N THR A 204 9.91 42.26 -9.59
CA THR A 204 9.74 43.71 -9.87
C THR A 204 8.76 44.41 -8.93
N TYR A 205 8.18 43.66 -7.96
CA TYR A 205 7.33 44.20 -6.92
C TYR A 205 8.07 44.38 -5.61
N GLY A 206 7.83 45.44 -4.94
CA GLY A 206 8.44 45.77 -3.64
C GLY A 206 7.65 46.87 -2.88
N ILE A 207 8.17 47.22 -1.71
CA ILE A 207 7.57 48.31 -0.90
C ILE A 207 8.13 49.62 -1.45
N ASN A 208 7.22 50.43 -1.99
CA ASN A 208 7.57 51.80 -2.43
C ASN A 208 7.83 52.66 -1.16
N ALA A 209 9.03 53.18 -1.03
CA ALA A 209 9.43 53.95 0.15
C ALA A 209 8.63 55.25 0.33
N GLN A 210 8.03 55.81 -0.73
CA GLN A 210 7.24 57.03 -0.67
C GLN A 210 5.77 56.79 -0.26
N THR A 211 5.18 55.68 -0.81
CA THR A 211 3.78 55.36 -0.57
C THR A 211 3.57 54.36 0.56
N GLY A 212 4.58 53.57 0.90
CA GLY A 212 4.51 52.45 1.83
C GLY A 212 3.70 51.25 1.32
N ASN A 213 3.31 51.27 0.02
CA ASN A 213 2.50 50.24 -0.60
C ASN A 213 3.38 49.21 -1.28
N TYR A 214 2.86 47.97 -1.40
CA TYR A 214 3.45 46.91 -2.22
C TYR A 214 2.96 47.07 -3.65
N GLU A 215 3.84 47.49 -4.52
CA GLU A 215 3.51 47.83 -5.92
C GLU A 215 4.69 47.54 -6.86
N ALA A 216 4.41 47.47 -8.17
CA ALA A 216 5.47 47.37 -9.15
C ALA A 216 6.25 48.67 -9.21
N TYR A 217 7.54 48.62 -9.00
CA TYR A 217 8.43 49.75 -9.15
C TYR A 217 9.83 49.28 -9.55
N GLN A 218 10.62 50.19 -10.04
CA GLN A 218 11.99 49.85 -10.44
C GLN A 218 12.78 49.35 -9.25
N THR A 219 13.21 48.10 -9.34
CA THR A 219 14.10 47.43 -8.36
C THR A 219 15.49 47.27 -8.96
N GLY A 220 16.49 47.90 -8.36
CA GLY A 220 17.82 47.91 -8.93
C GLY A 220 17.88 48.42 -10.36
N ASN A 221 18.34 47.62 -11.29
CA ASN A 221 18.44 47.96 -12.71
C ASN A 221 17.27 47.42 -13.55
N THR A 222 16.26 46.80 -12.94
CA THR A 222 15.12 46.22 -13.66
C THR A 222 13.94 47.17 -13.63
N PRO A 223 13.59 47.79 -14.78
CA PRO A 223 12.47 48.70 -14.85
C PRO A 223 11.12 47.96 -14.79
N VAL A 224 10.06 48.70 -14.44
CA VAL A 224 8.70 48.18 -14.41
C VAL A 224 8.29 47.70 -15.80
N GLY A 225 7.62 46.59 -15.89
CA GLY A 225 7.14 45.98 -17.15
C GLY A 225 8.23 45.29 -17.98
N TYR A 226 9.45 45.18 -17.47
CA TYR A 226 10.59 44.56 -18.18
C TYR A 226 10.28 43.14 -18.66
N TYR A 227 9.68 42.29 -17.80
CA TYR A 227 9.41 40.90 -18.13
C TYR A 227 8.06 40.65 -18.81
N SER A 228 7.16 41.66 -18.80
CA SER A 228 5.83 41.51 -19.38
C SER A 228 5.89 41.47 -20.90
N ARG A 229 5.10 40.61 -21.52
CA ARG A 229 4.94 40.59 -22.99
C ARG A 229 4.49 41.95 -23.46
N PRO A 230 5.11 42.58 -24.43
CA PRO A 230 4.85 43.94 -24.85
C PRO A 230 3.59 44.06 -25.75
N THR A 231 2.47 43.62 -25.21
CA THR A 231 1.15 43.86 -25.82
C THR A 231 0.71 45.30 -25.58
N GLU A 232 -0.19 45.82 -26.40
CA GLU A 232 -0.75 47.17 -26.22
C GLU A 232 -1.32 47.35 -24.78
N THR A 233 -1.97 46.33 -24.26
CA THR A 233 -2.51 46.33 -22.89
C THR A 233 -1.43 46.48 -21.85
N ASN A 234 -0.35 45.71 -21.94
CA ASN A 234 0.76 45.72 -20.96
C ASN A 234 1.57 47.02 -21.09
N LEU A 235 1.86 47.46 -22.29
CA LEU A 235 2.56 48.72 -22.50
C LEU A 235 1.77 49.91 -21.90
N ASN A 236 0.46 49.98 -22.12
CA ASN A 236 -0.42 50.99 -21.53
C ASN A 236 -0.50 50.85 -19.99
N LYS A 237 -0.55 49.62 -19.44
CA LYS A 237 -0.56 49.39 -18.00
C LYS A 237 0.65 50.00 -17.30
N TYR A 238 1.82 49.90 -17.94
CA TYR A 238 3.09 50.37 -17.35
C TYR A 238 3.52 51.76 -17.88
N GLY A 239 2.74 52.37 -18.80
CA GLY A 239 3.00 53.68 -19.32
C GLY A 239 4.28 53.79 -20.15
N ILE A 240 4.68 52.73 -20.85
CA ILE A 240 5.90 52.63 -21.67
C ILE A 240 5.58 52.42 -23.15
N THR A 241 6.41 52.95 -24.05
CA THR A 241 6.30 52.67 -25.50
C THR A 241 7.04 51.38 -25.86
N LEU A 242 6.72 50.78 -27.01
CA LEU A 242 7.43 49.58 -27.50
C LEU A 242 8.91 49.82 -27.70
N GLU A 243 9.28 51.01 -28.22
CA GLU A 243 10.69 51.41 -28.41
C GLU A 243 11.42 51.52 -27.08
N ALA A 244 10.81 52.15 -26.08
CA ALA A 244 11.35 52.25 -24.73
C ALA A 244 11.51 50.86 -24.10
N TRP A 245 10.51 49.96 -24.25
CA TRP A 245 10.55 48.60 -23.77
C TRP A 245 11.73 47.82 -24.43
N LYS A 246 11.91 47.92 -25.76
CA LYS A 246 13.04 47.29 -26.47
C LYS A 246 14.41 47.81 -25.97
N ALA A 247 14.53 49.12 -25.80
CA ALA A 247 15.75 49.80 -25.39
C ALA A 247 16.28 49.37 -24.01
N GLN A 248 15.36 48.87 -23.10
CA GLN A 248 15.74 48.38 -21.80
C GLN A 248 16.66 47.13 -21.81
N SER A 249 16.80 46.46 -22.94
CA SER A 249 17.58 45.23 -23.04
C SER A 249 19.01 45.40 -23.52
N ASN A 250 19.46 46.62 -23.85
CA ASN A 250 20.78 46.94 -24.43
C ASN A 250 21.16 46.00 -25.61
N GLN A 251 20.16 45.47 -26.32
CA GLN A 251 20.34 44.59 -27.48
C GLN A 251 20.46 45.47 -28.74
N ASP A 252 21.21 45.01 -29.72
CA ASP A 252 21.22 45.64 -31.05
C ASP A 252 19.78 45.60 -31.62
N GLY A 253 19.45 46.54 -32.49
CA GLY A 253 18.07 46.65 -33.03
C GLY A 253 17.66 45.51 -33.97
N SER A 254 18.45 44.46 -34.10
CA SER A 254 18.22 43.33 -34.99
C SER A 254 17.28 42.27 -34.43
N MET A 255 17.11 42.20 -33.13
CA MET A 255 16.25 41.20 -32.48
C MET A 255 14.75 41.52 -32.63
N SER A 256 13.99 40.48 -32.90
CA SER A 256 12.52 40.59 -32.88
C SER A 256 12.00 40.82 -31.45
N THR A 257 10.83 41.40 -31.37
CA THR A 257 10.12 41.62 -30.06
C THR A 257 9.92 40.29 -29.28
N GLU A 258 9.57 39.25 -29.98
CA GLU A 258 9.39 37.91 -29.38
C GLU A 258 10.71 37.32 -28.89
N GLU A 259 11.80 37.51 -29.62
CA GLU A 259 13.11 37.06 -29.19
C GLU A 259 13.58 37.78 -27.93
N ILE A 260 13.44 39.12 -27.87
CA ILE A 260 13.76 39.92 -26.67
C ILE A 260 12.97 39.39 -25.46
N TRP A 261 11.64 39.18 -25.65
CA TRP A 261 10.79 38.70 -24.58
C TRP A 261 11.18 37.27 -24.13
N GLY A 262 11.37 36.34 -25.06
CA GLY A 262 11.83 34.97 -24.74
C GLY A 262 13.14 34.94 -23.96
N ARG A 263 14.11 35.79 -24.33
CA ARG A 263 15.39 35.93 -23.60
C ARG A 263 15.19 36.51 -22.19
N ARG A 264 14.32 37.46 -22.00
CA ARG A 264 13.97 38.03 -20.68
C ARG A 264 13.32 36.98 -19.79
N LEU A 265 12.54 36.07 -20.38
CA LEU A 265 11.96 34.92 -19.68
C LEU A 265 12.97 33.77 -19.45
N GLY A 266 14.25 33.96 -19.82
CA GLY A 266 15.30 32.98 -19.61
C GLY A 266 15.25 31.76 -20.53
N LEU A 267 14.51 31.80 -21.66
CA LEU A 267 14.37 30.65 -22.56
C LEU A 267 15.70 30.29 -23.26
N GLN A 268 16.66 31.22 -23.33
CA GLN A 268 18.01 30.96 -23.86
C GLN A 268 18.87 30.04 -22.98
N ALA A 269 18.42 29.67 -21.82
CA ALA A 269 19.12 28.63 -21.03
C ALA A 269 19.11 27.27 -21.75
N SER A 270 18.23 27.12 -22.75
CA SER A 270 18.21 26.04 -23.72
C SER A 270 18.02 26.64 -25.11
N ASP A 271 19.03 26.50 -25.97
CA ASP A 271 18.99 27.00 -27.35
C ASP A 271 17.81 26.39 -28.13
N ILE A 272 17.53 25.13 -27.92
CA ILE A 272 16.41 24.43 -28.54
C ILE A 272 15.08 25.04 -28.10
N THR A 273 14.91 25.33 -26.80
CA THR A 273 13.68 25.94 -26.26
C THR A 273 13.42 27.32 -26.88
N LEU A 274 14.45 28.18 -26.93
CA LEU A 274 14.31 29.51 -27.50
C LEU A 274 14.00 29.44 -29.01
N ASN A 275 14.73 28.62 -29.77
CA ASN A 275 14.53 28.49 -31.21
C ASN A 275 13.12 27.94 -31.54
N ASN A 276 12.67 26.91 -30.85
CA ASN A 276 11.36 26.33 -31.06
C ASN A 276 10.23 27.27 -30.63
N PHE A 277 10.43 28.06 -29.56
CA PHE A 277 9.51 29.13 -29.20
C PHE A 277 9.33 30.14 -30.34
N LEU A 278 10.43 30.61 -30.94
CA LEU A 278 10.40 31.53 -32.06
C LEU A 278 9.74 30.96 -33.31
N LEU A 279 9.89 29.65 -33.53
CA LEU A 279 9.29 28.92 -34.65
C LEU A 279 7.84 28.47 -34.35
N GLY A 280 7.34 28.66 -33.14
CA GLY A 280 6.03 28.19 -32.70
C GLY A 280 5.89 26.66 -32.61
N LYS A 281 7.01 25.93 -32.53
CA LYS A 281 7.01 24.47 -32.37
C LYS A 281 6.79 24.08 -30.91
N THR A 282 5.83 23.19 -30.65
CA THR A 282 5.51 22.69 -29.30
C THR A 282 5.39 21.17 -29.28
N PHE A 283 5.55 20.56 -28.11
CA PHE A 283 5.42 19.13 -27.92
C PHE A 283 4.75 18.84 -26.57
N ASP A 284 3.81 17.88 -26.56
CA ASP A 284 3.13 17.45 -25.36
C ASP A 284 3.85 16.25 -24.72
N TRP A 285 4.74 16.55 -23.78
CA TRP A 285 5.47 15.54 -23.01
C TRP A 285 4.55 14.71 -22.08
N TYR A 286 3.44 15.28 -21.64
CA TYR A 286 2.49 14.57 -20.79
C TYR A 286 1.80 13.44 -21.57
N ASP A 287 1.22 13.77 -22.73
CA ASP A 287 0.57 12.78 -23.60
C ASP A 287 1.57 11.72 -24.09
N HIS A 288 2.81 12.13 -24.39
CA HIS A 288 3.88 11.22 -24.82
C HIS A 288 4.31 10.23 -23.73
N SER A 289 4.26 10.60 -22.43
CA SER A 289 4.73 9.76 -21.32
C SER A 289 3.75 8.65 -20.95
N PHE A 290 2.51 8.76 -21.36
CA PHE A 290 1.45 7.83 -21.02
C PHE A 290 0.84 7.17 -22.24
N HIS A 291 0.35 5.96 -22.05
CA HIS A 291 -0.36 5.21 -23.08
C HIS A 291 -1.53 4.42 -22.50
N THR A 292 -2.36 3.87 -23.36
CA THR A 292 -3.39 2.91 -22.97
C THR A 292 -2.76 1.53 -22.82
N GLY A 293 -2.67 1.02 -21.58
CA GLY A 293 -2.17 -0.32 -21.31
C GLY A 293 -3.22 -1.40 -21.56
N LEU A 294 -2.77 -2.61 -21.85
CA LEU A 294 -3.61 -3.80 -22.05
C LEU A 294 -3.43 -4.78 -20.89
N ASN A 295 -4.53 -5.13 -20.22
CA ASN A 295 -4.56 -6.18 -19.21
C ASN A 295 -5.25 -7.43 -19.74
N GLN A 296 -4.66 -8.59 -19.53
CA GLN A 296 -5.17 -9.89 -19.97
C GLN A 296 -5.06 -10.89 -18.81
N ASP A 297 -6.15 -11.57 -18.47
CA ASP A 297 -6.17 -12.66 -17.47
C ASP A 297 -6.99 -13.81 -18.03
N TYR A 298 -6.31 -14.91 -18.30
CA TYR A 298 -6.91 -16.15 -18.82
C TYR A 298 -6.71 -17.25 -17.78
N ASN A 299 -7.78 -17.95 -17.45
CA ASN A 299 -7.71 -19.06 -16.51
C ASN A 299 -8.58 -20.22 -16.97
N VAL A 300 -8.03 -21.43 -16.91
CA VAL A 300 -8.77 -22.67 -17.12
C VAL A 300 -8.60 -23.54 -15.88
N SER A 301 -9.70 -24.16 -15.44
CA SER A 301 -9.63 -25.12 -14.32
C SER A 301 -10.52 -26.33 -14.60
N ILE A 302 -10.09 -27.48 -14.07
CA ILE A 302 -10.85 -28.71 -14.06
C ILE A 302 -10.94 -29.25 -12.64
N SER A 303 -12.12 -29.66 -12.21
CA SER A 303 -12.36 -30.17 -10.87
C SER A 303 -13.36 -31.29 -10.86
N GLY A 304 -13.22 -32.21 -9.90
CA GLY A 304 -14.16 -33.30 -9.71
C GLY A 304 -13.99 -33.93 -8.33
N ASN A 305 -14.99 -34.67 -7.92
CA ASN A 305 -15.03 -35.38 -6.66
C ASN A 305 -15.72 -36.73 -6.83
N ASN A 306 -15.10 -37.79 -6.35
CA ASN A 306 -15.77 -39.09 -6.19
C ASN A 306 -15.54 -39.59 -4.76
N GLU A 307 -16.06 -40.76 -4.41
CA GLU A 307 -15.93 -41.32 -3.05
C GLU A 307 -14.49 -41.42 -2.53
N LYS A 308 -13.50 -41.53 -3.42
CA LYS A 308 -12.09 -41.77 -3.09
C LYS A 308 -11.17 -40.59 -3.37
N VAL A 309 -11.49 -39.76 -4.36
CA VAL A 309 -10.58 -38.74 -4.85
C VAL A 309 -11.31 -37.46 -5.14
N ASN A 310 -10.79 -36.37 -4.57
CA ASN A 310 -11.18 -35.01 -4.86
C ASN A 310 -10.01 -34.28 -5.50
N TYR A 311 -10.23 -33.64 -6.64
CA TYR A 311 -9.18 -32.93 -7.37
C TYR A 311 -9.64 -31.57 -7.90
N TYR A 312 -8.69 -30.65 -7.96
CA TYR A 312 -8.81 -29.35 -8.61
C TYR A 312 -7.46 -29.02 -9.27
N LEU A 313 -7.50 -28.68 -10.57
CA LEU A 313 -6.32 -28.22 -11.30
C LEU A 313 -6.68 -26.91 -11.99
N SER A 314 -5.76 -25.95 -11.97
CA SER A 314 -5.90 -24.72 -12.74
C SER A 314 -4.59 -24.34 -13.42
N LEU A 315 -4.73 -23.62 -14.54
CA LEU A 315 -3.65 -22.96 -15.26
C LEU A 315 -4.14 -21.55 -15.63
N GLY A 316 -3.36 -20.55 -15.27
CA GLY A 316 -3.64 -19.15 -15.55
C GLY A 316 -2.46 -18.45 -16.18
N TYR A 317 -2.75 -17.51 -17.07
CA TYR A 317 -1.82 -16.54 -17.63
C TYR A 317 -2.35 -15.13 -17.37
N LEU A 318 -1.49 -14.30 -16.80
CA LEU A 318 -1.74 -12.89 -16.51
C LEU A 318 -0.70 -12.06 -17.24
N SER A 319 -1.13 -10.99 -17.92
CA SER A 319 -0.26 -9.97 -18.48
C SER A 319 -0.92 -8.62 -18.28
N ASN A 320 -0.26 -7.71 -17.58
CA ASN A 320 -0.73 -6.38 -17.28
C ASN A 320 0.28 -5.36 -17.75
N GLU A 321 -0.19 -4.36 -18.46
CA GLU A 321 0.54 -3.16 -18.80
C GLU A 321 0.01 -1.98 -17.98
N GLY A 322 0.91 -1.19 -17.41
CA GLY A 322 0.58 0.07 -16.73
C GLY A 322 0.35 1.21 -17.72
N VAL A 323 -0.02 2.37 -17.20
CA VAL A 323 -0.21 3.58 -18.04
C VAL A 323 1.10 4.29 -18.38
N ALA A 324 2.14 4.16 -17.55
CA ALA A 324 3.48 4.65 -17.87
C ALA A 324 4.19 3.65 -18.77
N ARG A 325 4.88 4.15 -19.81
CA ARG A 325 5.61 3.31 -20.76
C ARG A 325 6.63 2.43 -20.05
N GLY A 326 6.69 1.15 -20.42
CA GLY A 326 7.60 0.17 -19.83
C GLY A 326 7.21 -0.33 -18.44
N ASN A 327 6.01 -0.04 -17.92
CA ASN A 327 5.51 -0.63 -16.67
C ASN A 327 4.66 -1.86 -16.99
N GLU A 328 5.25 -3.05 -16.87
CA GLU A 328 4.65 -4.32 -17.25
C GLU A 328 4.79 -5.35 -16.12
N TYR A 329 3.88 -6.30 -16.10
CA TYR A 329 3.91 -7.44 -15.19
C TYR A 329 3.24 -8.64 -15.84
N SER A 330 3.92 -9.78 -15.85
CA SER A 330 3.34 -11.02 -16.38
C SER A 330 3.61 -12.21 -15.46
N ALA A 331 2.67 -13.18 -15.46
CA ALA A 331 2.81 -14.38 -14.67
C ALA A 331 2.07 -15.57 -15.31
N ILE A 332 2.72 -16.74 -15.31
CA ILE A 332 2.10 -18.04 -15.50
C ILE A 332 1.87 -18.63 -14.10
N ARG A 333 0.64 -19.02 -13.81
CA ARG A 333 0.23 -19.53 -12.50
C ARG A 333 -0.46 -20.87 -12.65
N SER A 334 -0.13 -21.83 -11.82
CA SER A 334 -0.88 -23.09 -11.76
C SER A 334 -1.11 -23.53 -10.32
N ASN A 335 -2.25 -24.16 -10.10
CA ASN A 335 -2.58 -24.78 -8.81
C ASN A 335 -3.09 -26.18 -9.05
N MET A 336 -2.52 -27.16 -8.33
CA MET A 336 -2.96 -28.54 -8.32
C MET A 336 -3.28 -28.95 -6.89
N LYS A 337 -4.54 -29.27 -6.63
CA LYS A 337 -5.00 -29.78 -5.33
C LYS A 337 -5.61 -31.16 -5.50
N LEU A 338 -5.08 -32.13 -4.77
CA LEU A 338 -5.52 -33.50 -4.77
C LEU A 338 -5.74 -33.96 -3.32
N ASN A 339 -6.89 -34.58 -3.05
CA ASN A 339 -7.13 -35.27 -1.79
C ASN A 339 -7.65 -36.68 -2.10
N ALA A 340 -7.03 -37.68 -1.49
CA ALA A 340 -7.34 -39.08 -1.71
C ALA A 340 -7.63 -39.82 -0.39
N GLN A 341 -8.80 -40.48 -0.31
CA GLN A 341 -9.14 -41.40 0.77
C GLN A 341 -8.54 -42.74 0.45
N ILE A 342 -7.38 -43.02 1.07
CA ILE A 342 -6.62 -44.27 0.80
C ILE A 342 -7.28 -45.46 1.48
N THR A 343 -7.66 -45.29 2.72
CA THR A 343 -8.42 -46.26 3.53
C THR A 343 -9.50 -45.52 4.30
N SER A 344 -10.41 -46.21 5.00
CA SER A 344 -11.43 -45.57 5.82
C SER A 344 -10.87 -44.68 6.94
N TRP A 345 -9.62 -44.90 7.34
CA TRP A 345 -8.95 -44.15 8.39
C TRP A 345 -7.81 -43.23 7.93
N LEU A 346 -7.36 -43.33 6.66
CA LEU A 346 -6.23 -42.54 6.11
C LEU A 346 -6.66 -41.72 4.90
N ASN A 347 -6.57 -40.41 5.02
CA ASN A 347 -6.69 -39.46 3.91
C ASN A 347 -5.34 -38.76 3.68
N VAL A 348 -4.92 -38.66 2.42
CA VAL A 348 -3.70 -37.93 2.03
C VAL A 348 -4.07 -36.82 1.04
N GLY A 349 -3.36 -35.71 1.12
CA GLY A 349 -3.57 -34.57 0.25
C GLY A 349 -2.26 -33.94 -0.21
N ALA A 350 -2.32 -33.34 -1.38
CA ALA A 350 -1.27 -32.47 -1.91
C ALA A 350 -1.90 -31.23 -2.53
N ASN A 351 -1.36 -30.06 -2.20
CA ASN A 351 -1.65 -28.81 -2.89
C ASN A 351 -0.34 -28.21 -3.37
N ILE A 352 -0.19 -28.04 -4.68
CA ILE A 352 1.03 -27.55 -5.33
C ILE A 352 0.69 -26.31 -6.12
N ASN A 353 1.27 -25.17 -5.75
CA ASN A 353 1.17 -23.91 -6.45
C ASN A 353 2.50 -23.61 -7.14
N PHE A 354 2.46 -23.34 -8.41
CA PHE A 354 3.61 -22.92 -9.20
C PHE A 354 3.33 -21.55 -9.81
N GLN A 355 4.34 -20.68 -9.77
CA GLN A 355 4.32 -19.41 -10.49
C GLN A 355 5.68 -19.16 -11.14
N ASN A 356 5.65 -18.70 -12.39
CA ASN A 356 6.77 -18.05 -13.03
C ASN A 356 6.31 -16.66 -13.44
N ARG A 357 7.01 -15.60 -12.96
CA ARG A 357 6.62 -14.21 -13.18
C ARG A 357 7.81 -13.33 -13.55
N THR A 358 7.55 -12.37 -14.42
CA THR A 358 8.40 -11.22 -14.66
C THR A 358 8.01 -10.15 -13.63
N ASP A 359 8.97 -9.66 -12.85
CA ASP A 359 8.70 -8.71 -11.75
C ASP A 359 9.67 -7.53 -11.84
N GLY A 360 9.41 -6.67 -12.77
CA GLY A 360 10.17 -5.47 -13.07
C GLY A 360 10.57 -5.38 -14.53
N ASP A 361 10.54 -4.17 -15.02
CA ASP A 361 10.90 -3.79 -16.36
C ASP A 361 11.54 -2.40 -16.35
N ILE A 362 11.92 -1.92 -17.50
CA ILE A 362 12.50 -0.60 -17.66
C ILE A 362 11.34 0.39 -17.85
N ALA A 363 10.80 0.86 -16.74
CA ALA A 363 9.70 1.81 -16.73
C ALA A 363 10.19 3.24 -16.87
N THR A 364 9.43 4.05 -17.61
CA THR A 364 9.64 5.51 -17.68
C THR A 364 9.58 6.12 -16.28
N ASN A 365 10.57 6.93 -15.93
CA ASN A 365 10.39 7.94 -14.90
C ASN A 365 9.50 9.04 -15.50
N TRP A 366 8.18 8.79 -15.51
CA TRP A 366 7.21 9.68 -16.15
C TRP A 366 7.22 11.08 -15.53
N GLU A 367 7.55 11.21 -14.27
CA GLU A 367 7.62 12.49 -13.58
C GLU A 367 8.77 13.34 -14.11
N SER A 368 9.97 12.78 -14.27
CA SER A 368 11.08 13.44 -14.95
C SER A 368 10.76 13.74 -16.41
N GLN A 369 10.12 12.80 -17.12
CA GLN A 369 9.75 13.00 -18.53
C GLN A 369 8.88 14.24 -18.74
N ILE A 370 7.92 14.52 -17.87
CA ILE A 370 6.99 15.65 -18.01
C ILE A 370 7.49 16.94 -17.34
N LEU A 371 8.37 16.86 -16.34
CA LEU A 371 8.86 18.01 -15.59
C LEU A 371 10.20 18.52 -16.09
N ASP A 372 11.11 17.62 -16.51
CA ASP A 372 12.48 17.97 -16.84
C ASP A 372 12.66 18.49 -18.28
N ASN A 373 11.56 18.56 -19.01
CA ASN A 373 11.54 19.05 -20.39
C ASN A 373 10.67 20.31 -20.55
N SER A 374 11.06 21.18 -21.46
CA SER A 374 10.25 22.32 -21.89
C SER A 374 9.14 21.87 -22.86
N PRO A 375 7.95 22.47 -22.85
CA PRO A 375 6.93 22.23 -23.86
C PRO A 375 7.33 22.72 -25.28
N PHE A 376 8.47 23.39 -25.42
CA PHE A 376 9.08 23.79 -26.69
C PHE A 376 10.19 22.85 -27.15
N THR A 377 10.32 21.66 -26.53
CA THR A 377 11.30 20.64 -26.92
C THR A 377 10.62 19.32 -27.25
N SER A 378 11.28 18.49 -28.04
CA SER A 378 10.74 17.21 -28.54
C SER A 378 11.74 16.08 -28.27
N PRO A 379 11.29 14.83 -28.08
CA PRO A 379 12.19 13.68 -28.04
C PRO A 379 12.84 13.36 -29.38
N TYR A 380 12.41 14.01 -30.46
CA TYR A 380 12.89 13.78 -31.82
C TYR A 380 13.55 15.03 -32.41
N ASN A 381 14.59 14.82 -33.20
CA ASN A 381 15.15 15.86 -34.07
C ASN A 381 14.28 16.09 -35.31
N GLU A 382 14.71 17.01 -36.19
CA GLU A 382 13.98 17.32 -37.43
C GLU A 382 13.91 16.17 -38.44
N ASN A 383 14.79 15.16 -38.33
CA ASN A 383 14.79 13.97 -39.16
C ASN A 383 13.88 12.85 -38.57
N GLY A 384 13.27 13.07 -37.39
CA GLY A 384 12.48 12.07 -36.68
C GLY A 384 13.30 11.06 -35.86
N GLU A 385 14.60 11.31 -35.64
CA GLU A 385 15.48 10.47 -34.84
C GLU A 385 15.41 10.88 -33.36
N LEU A 386 15.46 9.92 -32.45
CA LEU A 386 15.49 10.18 -31.00
C LEU A 386 16.78 10.95 -30.64
N VAL A 387 16.64 11.91 -29.73
CA VAL A 387 17.76 12.70 -29.19
C VAL A 387 18.03 12.39 -27.74
N PRO A 388 19.27 12.29 -27.29
CA PRO A 388 19.60 12.08 -25.87
C PRO A 388 19.24 13.31 -25.02
N HIS A 389 19.41 14.51 -25.59
CA HIS A 389 19.29 15.78 -24.87
C HIS A 389 18.20 16.68 -25.49
N PRO A 390 16.93 16.50 -25.11
CA PRO A 390 15.84 17.32 -25.67
C PRO A 390 16.00 18.82 -25.45
N MET A 391 16.68 19.22 -24.35
CA MET A 391 16.93 20.61 -23.99
C MET A 391 18.20 21.20 -24.66
N GLY A 392 18.99 20.37 -25.33
CA GLY A 392 20.22 20.76 -26.04
C GLY A 392 21.50 20.47 -25.26
N GLU A 393 22.60 20.30 -26.00
CA GLU A 393 23.93 19.96 -25.46
C GLU A 393 24.53 21.06 -24.58
N ASN A 394 24.24 22.32 -24.91
CA ASN A 394 24.75 23.48 -24.20
C ASN A 394 23.92 23.90 -22.99
N ALA A 395 22.77 23.30 -22.79
CA ALA A 395 21.91 23.58 -21.65
C ALA A 395 22.52 23.01 -20.36
N TYR A 396 22.45 23.75 -19.28
CA TYR A 396 22.84 23.25 -17.95
C TYR A 396 22.05 21.99 -17.58
N TRP A 397 20.74 21.95 -17.92
CA TRP A 397 19.87 20.79 -17.82
C TRP A 397 19.54 20.30 -19.24
N LYS A 398 20.02 19.13 -19.58
CA LYS A 398 19.91 18.59 -20.93
C LYS A 398 18.54 17.98 -21.26
N GLY A 399 17.68 17.83 -20.24
CA GLY A 399 16.38 17.19 -20.36
C GLY A 399 16.44 15.68 -20.13
N TYR A 400 15.31 15.02 -20.27
CA TYR A 400 15.16 13.57 -20.08
C TYR A 400 14.37 12.97 -21.25
N ASN A 401 14.90 11.95 -21.90
CA ASN A 401 14.27 11.22 -22.99
C ASN A 401 14.34 9.71 -22.74
N PHE A 402 13.28 9.16 -22.15
CA PHE A 402 13.21 7.74 -21.83
C PHE A 402 13.34 6.84 -23.07
N ASP A 403 12.71 7.21 -24.20
CA ASP A 403 12.75 6.38 -25.41
C ASP A 403 14.18 6.29 -25.99
N TYR A 404 15.00 7.33 -25.79
CA TYR A 404 16.42 7.27 -26.11
C TYR A 404 17.18 6.40 -25.12
N ASP A 405 17.06 6.66 -23.82
CA ASP A 405 17.77 5.93 -22.78
C ASP A 405 17.50 4.42 -22.82
N ARG A 406 16.23 4.05 -23.10
CA ARG A 406 15.80 2.65 -23.16
C ARG A 406 16.56 1.81 -24.18
N GLN A 407 17.08 2.41 -25.26
CA GLN A 407 17.87 1.70 -26.28
C GLN A 407 19.21 1.17 -25.72
N TYR A 408 19.67 1.74 -24.61
CA TYR A 408 20.95 1.42 -23.96
C TYR A 408 20.78 0.68 -22.63
N LEU A 409 19.58 0.22 -22.36
CA LEU A 409 19.22 -0.51 -21.14
C LEU A 409 18.63 -1.87 -21.49
N ASP A 410 18.98 -2.88 -20.71
CA ASP A 410 18.36 -4.20 -20.78
C ASP A 410 18.12 -4.76 -19.37
N LEU A 411 16.98 -5.41 -19.16
CA LEU A 411 16.58 -5.95 -17.87
C LEU A 411 15.81 -7.26 -18.02
N ASP A 412 16.33 -8.32 -17.40
CA ASP A 412 15.64 -9.59 -17.21
C ASP A 412 15.53 -9.88 -15.70
N ARG A 413 14.36 -9.64 -15.13
CA ARG A 413 14.09 -9.82 -13.69
C ARG A 413 12.83 -10.64 -13.49
N GLY A 414 12.93 -11.63 -12.62
CA GLY A 414 11.77 -12.47 -12.35
C GLY A 414 11.93 -13.45 -11.20
N PHE A 415 10.82 -14.10 -10.92
CA PHE A 415 10.72 -15.11 -9.88
C PHE A 415 10.14 -16.41 -10.44
N THR A 416 10.73 -17.53 -10.01
CA THR A 416 10.11 -18.87 -10.14
C THR A 416 9.84 -19.39 -8.73
N VAL A 417 8.57 -19.68 -8.45
CA VAL A 417 8.11 -20.09 -7.12
C VAL A 417 7.40 -21.43 -7.22
N LEU A 418 7.76 -22.35 -6.34
CA LEU A 418 7.06 -23.60 -6.10
C LEU A 418 6.69 -23.68 -4.62
N ASN A 419 5.40 -23.64 -4.32
CA ASN A 419 4.87 -23.82 -2.98
C ASN A 419 4.06 -25.12 -2.93
N SER A 420 4.40 -26.03 -2.00
CA SER A 420 3.73 -27.31 -1.86
C SER A 420 3.19 -27.47 -0.44
N ILE A 421 2.00 -28.04 -0.30
CA ILE A 421 1.41 -28.39 0.98
C ILE A 421 1.03 -29.88 0.88
N LEU A 422 1.68 -30.70 1.68
CA LEU A 422 1.43 -32.14 1.76
C LEU A 422 0.74 -32.45 3.10
N THR A 423 -0.33 -33.20 3.05
CA THR A 423 -1.15 -33.51 4.23
C THR A 423 -1.40 -35.00 4.36
N ALA A 424 -1.40 -35.48 5.60
CA ALA A 424 -1.85 -36.82 5.94
C ALA A 424 -2.75 -36.75 7.17
N LYS A 425 -3.98 -37.23 7.02
CA LYS A 425 -5.00 -37.22 8.09
C LYS A 425 -5.37 -38.64 8.44
N VAL A 426 -5.19 -38.99 9.71
CA VAL A 426 -5.52 -40.32 10.29
C VAL A 426 -6.70 -40.16 11.22
N THR A 427 -7.80 -40.85 10.94
CA THR A 427 -8.99 -40.91 11.79
C THR A 427 -8.88 -42.14 12.70
N LEU A 428 -8.80 -41.91 14.00
CA LEU A 428 -8.69 -42.92 15.04
C LEU A 428 -10.05 -43.14 15.74
N PRO A 429 -10.22 -44.24 16.45
CA PRO A 429 -11.42 -44.45 17.28
C PRO A 429 -11.63 -43.33 18.33
N LEU A 430 -12.82 -43.22 18.90
CA LEU A 430 -13.22 -42.29 19.95
C LEU A 430 -13.22 -40.81 19.56
N GLY A 431 -13.32 -40.50 18.28
CA GLY A 431 -13.34 -39.12 17.79
C GLY A 431 -11.96 -38.43 17.75
N ILE A 432 -10.89 -39.20 17.75
CA ILE A 432 -9.54 -38.67 17.67
C ILE A 432 -9.12 -38.60 16.19
N THR A 433 -8.55 -37.49 15.81
CA THR A 433 -7.94 -37.26 14.49
C THR A 433 -6.49 -36.81 14.68
N TYR A 434 -5.57 -37.44 13.98
CA TYR A 434 -4.20 -36.94 13.84
C TYR A 434 -3.98 -36.41 12.43
N SER A 435 -3.44 -35.21 12.32
CA SER A 435 -3.08 -34.60 11.06
C SER A 435 -1.61 -34.18 11.04
N PHE A 436 -0.91 -34.61 10.02
CA PHE A 436 0.45 -34.17 9.69
C PHE A 436 0.40 -33.32 8.44
N ASN A 437 0.93 -32.11 8.50
CA ASN A 437 1.03 -31.21 7.36
C ASN A 437 2.46 -30.69 7.25
N VAL A 438 2.98 -30.61 6.02
CA VAL A 438 4.28 -30.03 5.73
C VAL A 438 4.18 -29.17 4.47
N SER A 439 4.80 -27.98 4.52
CA SER A 439 4.78 -27.02 3.42
C SER A 439 6.20 -26.59 3.05
N PRO A 440 6.88 -27.29 2.14
CA PRO A 440 8.12 -26.82 1.53
C PRO A 440 7.80 -25.77 0.45
N ARG A 441 8.54 -24.66 0.45
CA ARG A 441 8.46 -23.58 -0.54
C ARG A 441 9.86 -23.27 -1.07
N LEU A 442 9.98 -23.25 -2.39
CA LEU A 442 11.21 -22.91 -3.09
C LEU A 442 10.95 -21.68 -3.95
N GLN A 443 11.81 -20.68 -3.83
CA GLN A 443 11.79 -19.49 -4.66
C GLN A 443 13.17 -19.27 -5.25
N TYR A 444 13.20 -19.03 -6.54
CA TYR A 444 14.35 -18.51 -7.27
C TYR A 444 14.04 -17.11 -7.75
N PHE A 445 14.98 -16.21 -7.56
CA PHE A 445 14.95 -14.86 -8.09
C PHE A 445 16.18 -14.65 -8.96
N HIS A 446 15.99 -13.96 -10.08
CA HIS A 446 17.09 -13.47 -10.89
C HIS A 446 16.85 -12.00 -11.24
N ASP A 447 17.94 -11.24 -11.27
CA ASP A 447 17.99 -9.87 -11.75
C ASP A 447 19.25 -9.74 -12.61
N ARG A 448 19.06 -9.41 -13.89
CA ARG A 448 20.10 -9.20 -14.87
C ARG A 448 19.85 -7.86 -15.51
N TYR A 449 20.68 -6.91 -15.19
CA TYR A 449 20.53 -5.54 -15.67
C TYR A 449 21.81 -5.13 -16.40
N TYR A 450 21.64 -4.49 -17.54
CA TYR A 450 22.70 -3.92 -18.36
C TYR A 450 22.43 -2.44 -18.60
N ARG A 451 23.49 -1.63 -18.47
CA ARG A 451 23.51 -0.22 -18.84
C ARG A 451 24.78 0.03 -19.66
N SER A 452 24.60 0.49 -20.91
CA SER A 452 25.65 0.60 -21.89
C SER A 452 26.41 1.93 -21.81
N SER A 453 27.72 1.90 -21.97
CA SER A 453 28.58 3.10 -22.15
C SER A 453 28.52 3.70 -23.56
N GLU A 454 27.74 3.12 -24.48
CA GLU A 454 27.45 3.74 -25.78
C GLU A 454 26.53 4.96 -25.67
N HIS A 455 25.77 5.04 -24.55
CA HIS A 455 24.98 6.23 -24.25
C HIS A 455 25.91 7.43 -23.96
N PRO A 456 25.68 8.63 -24.56
CA PRO A 456 26.55 9.77 -24.42
C PRO A 456 26.83 10.22 -22.98
N ASP A 457 25.83 10.10 -22.09
CA ASP A 457 25.97 10.51 -20.70
C ASP A 457 26.48 9.40 -19.77
N TRP A 458 26.68 8.17 -20.27
CA TRP A 458 27.08 7.01 -19.46
C TRP A 458 28.49 6.49 -19.83
N GLN A 459 29.30 7.33 -20.37
CA GLN A 459 30.65 6.96 -20.82
C GLN A 459 31.69 6.97 -19.69
N ALA A 460 31.35 7.51 -18.51
CA ALA A 460 32.28 7.46 -17.40
C ALA A 460 32.44 6.01 -16.90
N GLU A 461 33.65 5.63 -16.50
CA GLU A 461 34.03 4.29 -16.03
C GLU A 461 33.13 3.75 -14.88
N THR A 462 32.40 4.63 -14.21
CA THR A 462 31.48 4.30 -13.11
C THR A 462 30.00 4.23 -13.52
N ASP A 463 29.67 4.62 -14.75
CA ASP A 463 28.27 4.76 -15.18
C ASP A 463 27.75 3.53 -15.88
N ASP A 464 28.54 2.90 -16.75
CA ASP A 464 28.20 1.63 -17.36
C ASP A 464 28.24 0.49 -16.33
N ARG A 465 27.35 -0.47 -16.46
CA ARG A 465 27.34 -1.59 -15.52
C ARG A 465 26.54 -2.79 -16.01
N VAL A 466 26.98 -3.95 -15.57
CA VAL A 466 26.20 -5.17 -15.55
C VAL A 466 25.94 -5.59 -14.11
N ASN A 467 24.69 -5.67 -13.72
CA ASN A 467 24.29 -6.31 -12.47
C ASN A 467 23.77 -7.71 -12.76
N ARG A 468 24.23 -8.69 -11.98
CA ARG A 468 23.64 -10.04 -11.95
C ARG A 468 23.43 -10.42 -10.50
N GLU A 469 22.17 -10.58 -10.14
CA GLU A 469 21.79 -11.09 -8.82
C GLU A 469 21.01 -12.39 -8.99
N GLN A 470 21.36 -13.37 -8.20
CA GLN A 470 20.61 -14.61 -8.06
C GLN A 470 20.35 -14.84 -6.59
N SER A 471 19.11 -15.11 -6.24
CA SER A 471 18.80 -15.56 -4.90
C SER A 471 17.94 -16.81 -4.91
N LYS A 472 18.22 -17.67 -3.95
CA LYS A 472 17.45 -18.86 -3.65
C LYS A 472 16.92 -18.74 -2.24
N ARG A 473 15.64 -18.97 -2.07
CA ARG A 473 15.02 -19.06 -0.77
C ARG A 473 14.31 -20.39 -0.64
N PHE A 474 14.58 -21.07 0.48
CA PHE A 474 13.93 -22.31 0.83
C PHE A 474 13.31 -22.18 2.22
N ASP A 475 12.00 -22.24 2.26
CA ASP A 475 11.23 -22.18 3.49
C ASP A 475 10.52 -23.53 3.67
N TRP A 476 10.43 -24.00 4.89
CA TRP A 476 9.54 -25.11 5.21
C TRP A 476 8.86 -24.89 6.56
N SER A 477 7.63 -25.33 6.64
CA SER A 477 6.89 -25.41 7.90
C SER A 477 6.20 -26.76 7.99
N LEU A 478 6.11 -27.27 9.20
CA LEU A 478 5.35 -28.51 9.49
C LEU A 478 4.51 -28.32 10.75
N ASN A 479 3.40 -29.02 10.81
CA ASN A 479 2.64 -29.15 12.02
C ASN A 479 2.12 -30.58 12.21
N ASN A 480 2.11 -31.01 13.47
CA ASN A 480 1.47 -32.22 13.97
C ASN A 480 0.28 -31.77 14.81
N THR A 481 -0.92 -32.18 14.44
CA THR A 481 -2.16 -31.78 15.12
C THR A 481 -2.92 -33.02 15.57
N ILE A 482 -3.22 -33.09 16.86
CA ILE A 482 -4.12 -34.09 17.43
C ILE A 482 -5.39 -33.34 17.82
N THR A 483 -6.53 -33.76 17.29
CA THR A 483 -7.84 -33.24 17.64
C THR A 483 -8.69 -34.36 18.21
N TRP A 484 -9.24 -34.16 19.39
CA TRP A 484 -10.27 -35.00 19.96
C TRP A 484 -11.59 -34.23 19.97
N GLU A 485 -12.60 -34.76 19.32
CA GLU A 485 -13.93 -34.18 19.22
C GLU A 485 -14.97 -35.18 19.72
N HIS A 486 -15.81 -34.76 20.67
CA HIS A 486 -16.86 -35.60 21.20
C HIS A 486 -18.08 -34.78 21.62
N ILE A 487 -19.27 -35.36 21.42
CA ILE A 487 -20.54 -34.80 21.84
C ILE A 487 -21.12 -35.72 22.90
N PHE A 488 -21.19 -35.23 24.16
CA PHE A 488 -21.76 -35.95 25.28
C PHE A 488 -23.25 -35.57 25.46
N ALA A 489 -24.11 -36.56 25.71
CA ALA A 489 -25.52 -36.37 25.98
C ALA A 489 -26.21 -35.44 24.97
N GLU A 490 -25.77 -35.44 23.70
CA GLU A 490 -26.30 -34.63 22.59
C GLU A 490 -26.25 -33.09 22.81
N LYS A 491 -25.73 -32.61 23.93
CA LYS A 491 -25.71 -31.19 24.34
C LYS A 491 -24.32 -30.62 24.65
N HIS A 492 -23.40 -31.47 25.00
CA HIS A 492 -22.07 -31.03 25.42
C HIS A 492 -21.05 -31.33 24.32
N HIS A 493 -20.77 -30.37 23.46
CA HIS A 493 -19.78 -30.50 22.38
C HIS A 493 -18.44 -30.03 22.88
N THR A 494 -17.43 -30.90 22.83
CA THR A 494 -16.08 -30.62 23.29
C THR A 494 -15.07 -30.92 22.17
N ILE A 495 -14.14 -30.00 21.93
CA ILE A 495 -13.02 -30.18 21.01
C ILE A 495 -11.73 -29.82 21.75
N LEU A 496 -10.83 -30.79 21.86
CA LEU A 496 -9.45 -30.55 22.34
C LEU A 496 -8.49 -30.68 21.17
N THR A 497 -7.69 -29.66 20.95
CA THR A 497 -6.67 -29.63 19.89
C THR A 497 -5.30 -29.40 20.51
N LEU A 498 -4.34 -30.28 20.18
CA LEU A 498 -2.92 -30.17 20.53
C LEU A 498 -2.13 -30.03 19.24
N VAL A 499 -1.23 -29.05 19.17
CA VAL A 499 -0.42 -28.79 17.98
C VAL A 499 1.05 -28.65 18.38
N GLN A 500 1.91 -29.24 17.57
CA GLN A 500 3.35 -29.02 17.57
C GLN A 500 3.74 -28.50 16.19
N GLU A 501 4.46 -27.38 16.14
CA GLU A 501 4.95 -26.74 14.91
C GLU A 501 6.47 -26.67 14.91
N ALA A 502 7.05 -26.71 13.72
CA ALA A 502 8.43 -26.34 13.47
C ALA A 502 8.55 -25.70 12.09
N GLU A 503 9.49 -24.77 11.94
CA GLU A 503 9.73 -24.10 10.68
C GLU A 503 11.17 -23.62 10.56
N GLU A 504 11.61 -23.50 9.33
CA GLU A 504 12.90 -22.93 8.98
C GLU A 504 12.77 -22.12 7.69
N ARG A 505 13.48 -21.00 7.66
CA ARG A 505 13.61 -20.12 6.49
C ARG A 505 15.09 -19.93 6.20
N GLN A 506 15.50 -20.17 4.97
CA GLN A 506 16.87 -19.98 4.50
C GLN A 506 16.87 -19.18 3.21
N SER A 507 17.76 -18.21 3.12
CA SER A 507 17.95 -17.43 1.89
C SER A 507 19.45 -17.28 1.59
N TRP A 508 19.80 -17.47 0.33
CA TRP A 508 21.13 -17.25 -0.22
C TRP A 508 21.00 -16.29 -1.38
N ALA A 509 21.80 -15.24 -1.39
CA ALA A 509 21.82 -14.27 -2.47
C ALA A 509 23.26 -13.92 -2.86
N ASP A 510 23.54 -14.00 -4.14
CA ASP A 510 24.82 -13.63 -4.74
C ASP A 510 24.59 -12.53 -5.77
N ARG A 511 25.34 -11.44 -5.66
CA ARG A 511 25.31 -10.31 -6.58
C ARG A 511 26.70 -10.01 -7.12
N ILE A 512 26.75 -9.82 -8.43
CA ILE A 512 27.91 -9.34 -9.16
C ILE A 512 27.50 -8.00 -9.79
N GLU A 513 28.31 -6.96 -9.56
CA GLU A 513 28.23 -5.69 -10.28
C GLU A 513 29.56 -5.45 -10.98
N ALA A 514 29.57 -5.58 -12.31
CA ALA A 514 30.73 -5.27 -13.13
C ALA A 514 30.55 -3.87 -13.72
N ARG A 515 31.64 -3.08 -13.71
CA ARG A 515 31.69 -1.71 -14.22
C ARG A 515 32.84 -1.54 -15.21
N ASN A 516 32.79 -0.48 -15.99
CA ASN A 516 33.74 -0.20 -17.06
C ASN A 516 33.91 -1.42 -17.97
N ILE A 517 32.79 -1.81 -18.57
CA ILE A 517 32.67 -2.97 -19.44
C ILE A 517 32.75 -2.56 -20.89
N LEU A 518 33.24 -3.45 -21.76
CA LEU A 518 33.13 -3.24 -23.19
C LEU A 518 31.66 -3.25 -23.63
N PRO A 519 31.17 -2.14 -24.21
CA PRO A 519 29.78 -2.10 -24.66
C PRO A 519 29.62 -3.05 -25.85
N SER A 520 28.58 -3.86 -25.81
CA SER A 520 28.18 -4.73 -26.91
C SER A 520 26.78 -5.22 -26.70
N GLU A 521 25.88 -5.03 -27.63
CA GLU A 521 24.53 -5.59 -27.60
C GLU A 521 24.56 -7.12 -27.51
N ALA A 522 25.51 -7.78 -28.17
CA ALA A 522 25.64 -9.23 -28.10
C ALA A 522 26.10 -9.74 -26.75
N LEU A 523 26.86 -8.95 -25.99
CA LEU A 523 27.30 -9.30 -24.64
C LEU A 523 26.29 -8.87 -23.59
N GLY A 524 25.76 -7.64 -23.65
CA GLY A 524 24.79 -7.12 -22.72
C GLY A 524 25.07 -7.52 -21.27
N PHE A 525 24.09 -8.05 -20.55
CA PHE A 525 24.27 -8.59 -19.20
C PHE A 525 24.97 -9.98 -19.14
N HIS A 526 25.34 -10.57 -20.27
CA HIS A 526 26.05 -11.86 -20.30
C HIS A 526 27.55 -11.74 -20.02
N GLY A 527 28.13 -10.56 -20.28
CA GLY A 527 29.58 -10.34 -20.20
C GLY A 527 30.03 -9.60 -18.95
N THR A 528 30.33 -10.33 -17.85
CA THR A 528 30.88 -9.72 -16.63
C THR A 528 32.41 -9.78 -16.55
N ALA A 529 33.05 -10.61 -17.40
CA ALA A 529 34.49 -10.88 -17.30
C ALA A 529 35.39 -9.68 -17.76
N ASN A 530 34.80 -8.79 -18.56
CA ASN A 530 35.52 -7.63 -19.13
C ASN A 530 35.42 -6.38 -18.21
N GLY A 531 34.74 -6.47 -17.05
CA GLY A 531 34.63 -5.36 -16.11
C GLY A 531 35.96 -5.06 -15.41
N ASP A 532 36.17 -3.79 -15.06
CA ASP A 532 37.34 -3.36 -14.26
C ASP A 532 37.24 -3.96 -12.85
N LYS A 533 38.28 -4.64 -12.42
CA LYS A 533 38.33 -5.33 -11.11
C LYS A 533 38.31 -4.39 -9.92
N ASN A 534 38.73 -3.15 -10.07
CA ASN A 534 38.79 -2.15 -9.02
C ASN A 534 37.45 -1.44 -8.83
N LEU A 535 36.66 -1.34 -9.88
CA LEU A 535 35.35 -0.69 -9.91
C LEU A 535 34.20 -1.70 -9.70
N SER A 536 34.48 -2.98 -9.94
CA SER A 536 33.48 -4.06 -9.82
C SER A 536 33.34 -4.55 -8.37
N SER A 537 32.18 -5.01 -8.00
CA SER A 537 31.88 -5.49 -6.64
C SER A 537 31.19 -6.88 -6.66
N PHE A 538 31.47 -7.64 -5.62
CA PHE A 538 30.84 -8.94 -5.34
C PHE A 538 30.23 -8.90 -3.95
N ARG A 539 29.03 -9.43 -3.81
CA ARG A 539 28.36 -9.51 -2.52
C ARG A 539 27.61 -10.84 -2.39
N SER A 540 27.79 -11.53 -1.26
CA SER A 540 26.99 -12.68 -0.87
C SER A 540 26.29 -12.38 0.44
N THR A 541 25.06 -12.89 0.60
CA THR A 541 24.28 -12.74 1.83
C THR A 541 23.56 -14.04 2.11
N ASP A 542 23.76 -14.60 3.31
CA ASP A 542 23.09 -15.79 3.78
C ASP A 542 22.29 -15.46 5.02
N THR A 543 21.05 -15.92 5.07
CA THR A 543 20.19 -15.77 6.25
C THR A 543 19.54 -17.10 6.61
N ARG A 544 19.37 -17.34 7.91
CA ARG A 544 18.67 -18.49 8.44
C ARG A 544 17.87 -18.13 9.69
N GLU A 545 16.63 -18.54 9.72
CA GLU A 545 15.72 -18.37 10.84
C GLU A 545 15.04 -19.70 11.14
N THR A 546 14.88 -20.01 12.43
CA THR A 546 14.13 -21.18 12.88
C THR A 546 13.11 -20.78 13.95
N ALA A 547 11.98 -21.46 13.97
CA ALA A 547 11.00 -21.30 15.03
C ALA A 547 10.28 -22.60 15.34
N CYS A 548 9.75 -22.69 16.56
CA CYS A 548 8.92 -23.81 16.99
C CYS A 548 7.76 -23.32 17.84
N GLY A 549 6.68 -24.09 17.89
CA GLY A 549 5.49 -23.73 18.64
C GLY A 549 4.76 -24.94 19.19
N TYR A 550 4.16 -24.79 20.36
CA TYR A 550 3.32 -25.79 21.02
C TYR A 550 2.01 -25.14 21.44
N LEU A 551 0.88 -25.72 21.04
CA LEU A 551 -0.46 -25.21 21.33
C LEU A 551 -1.32 -26.30 21.99
N ALA A 552 -2.07 -25.87 23.01
CA ALA A 552 -3.21 -26.62 23.53
C ALA A 552 -4.46 -25.71 23.49
N ARG A 553 -5.53 -26.16 22.84
CA ARG A 553 -6.79 -25.44 22.74
C ARG A 553 -7.96 -26.33 23.13
N LEU A 554 -8.83 -25.82 23.99
CA LEU A 554 -10.07 -26.44 24.40
C LEU A 554 -11.25 -25.57 23.95
N PHE A 555 -12.15 -26.13 23.20
CA PHE A 555 -13.47 -25.57 22.88
C PHE A 555 -14.56 -26.40 23.56
N TYR A 556 -15.54 -25.73 24.14
CA TYR A 556 -16.70 -26.33 24.75
C TYR A 556 -17.96 -25.56 24.37
N SER A 557 -18.98 -26.28 23.96
CA SER A 557 -20.32 -25.71 23.70
C SER A 557 -21.37 -26.49 24.43
N TYR A 558 -22.29 -25.79 25.10
CA TYR A 558 -23.46 -26.35 25.71
C TYR A 558 -24.72 -25.97 24.94
N ASN A 559 -25.38 -26.96 24.33
CA ASN A 559 -26.62 -26.82 23.59
C ASN A 559 -26.60 -25.69 22.53
N ASP A 560 -25.46 -25.44 21.90
CA ASP A 560 -25.21 -24.34 20.96
C ASP A 560 -25.59 -22.94 21.51
N THR A 561 -25.77 -22.82 22.82
CA THR A 561 -26.19 -21.60 23.52
C THR A 561 -25.03 -20.93 24.24
N TYR A 562 -24.27 -21.69 25.02
CA TYR A 562 -23.10 -21.18 25.74
C TYR A 562 -21.83 -21.82 25.18
N MET A 563 -20.88 -21.01 24.80
CA MET A 563 -19.62 -21.46 24.20
C MET A 563 -18.43 -20.86 24.94
N ALA A 564 -17.40 -21.64 25.14
CA ALA A 564 -16.14 -21.21 25.74
C ALA A 564 -14.96 -21.77 24.95
N THR A 565 -13.95 -20.95 24.74
CA THR A 565 -12.67 -21.36 24.16
C THR A 565 -11.56 -20.93 25.10
N PHE A 566 -10.60 -21.81 25.33
CA PHE A 566 -9.35 -21.50 26.03
C PHE A 566 -8.19 -22.02 25.21
N SER A 567 -7.10 -21.23 25.10
CA SER A 567 -5.88 -21.64 24.41
C SER A 567 -4.65 -21.21 25.20
N PHE A 568 -3.66 -22.09 25.22
CA PHE A 568 -2.31 -21.82 25.69
C PHE A 568 -1.33 -22.17 24.58
N ARG A 569 -0.40 -21.25 24.33
CA ARG A 569 0.65 -21.45 23.33
C ARG A 569 2.01 -21.01 23.85
N ARG A 570 3.05 -21.77 23.50
CA ARG A 570 4.46 -21.46 23.74
C ARG A 570 5.20 -21.45 22.42
N ASP A 571 5.84 -20.31 22.09
CA ASP A 571 6.59 -20.11 20.85
C ASP A 571 8.06 -19.83 21.14
N GLY A 572 8.96 -20.39 20.33
CA GLY A 572 10.39 -20.12 20.29
C GLY A 572 10.82 -19.57 18.92
N TYR A 573 11.80 -18.65 18.89
CA TYR A 573 12.31 -18.04 17.67
C TYR A 573 13.79 -17.69 17.79
N SER A 574 14.57 -18.03 16.75
CA SER A 574 16.03 -17.91 16.75
C SER A 574 16.57 -16.48 16.72
N ALA A 575 15.78 -15.49 16.26
CA ALA A 575 16.23 -14.10 16.16
C ALA A 575 16.21 -13.35 17.51
N PHE A 576 15.54 -13.91 18.53
CA PHE A 576 15.51 -13.31 19.86
C PHE A 576 16.73 -13.65 20.72
N GLY A 577 16.89 -12.88 21.81
CA GLY A 577 18.02 -13.05 22.70
C GLY A 577 18.05 -14.40 23.41
N THR A 578 19.25 -14.89 23.70
CA THR A 578 19.49 -16.20 24.32
C THR A 578 18.86 -16.36 25.68
N THR A 579 18.60 -15.27 26.40
CA THR A 579 17.92 -15.26 27.69
C THR A 579 16.40 -15.50 27.56
N ASN A 580 15.76 -15.04 26.47
CA ASN A 580 14.31 -15.09 26.27
C ASN A 580 13.91 -15.68 24.90
N PRO A 581 14.39 -16.89 24.53
CA PRO A 581 14.10 -17.46 23.22
C PRO A 581 12.64 -17.95 23.09
N TYR A 582 11.91 -18.07 24.20
CA TYR A 582 10.53 -18.54 24.25
C TYR A 582 9.61 -17.52 24.88
N ALA A 583 8.37 -17.45 24.37
CA ALA A 583 7.27 -16.69 24.97
C ALA A 583 6.03 -17.56 25.15
N ASN A 584 5.23 -17.25 26.17
CA ASN A 584 3.97 -17.92 26.46
C ASN A 584 2.81 -16.95 26.20
N PHE A 585 1.76 -17.44 25.56
CA PHE A 585 0.58 -16.70 25.19
C PHE A 585 -0.69 -17.42 25.64
N PHE A 586 -1.62 -16.66 26.23
CA PHE A 586 -2.89 -17.18 26.70
C PHE A 586 -4.01 -16.47 25.98
N SER A 587 -5.09 -17.20 25.68
CA SER A 587 -6.34 -16.59 25.22
C SER A 587 -7.55 -17.33 25.75
N GLY A 588 -8.65 -16.58 25.92
CA GLY A 588 -9.93 -17.10 26.30
C GLY A 588 -11.05 -16.35 25.62
N ALA A 589 -12.14 -17.01 25.29
CA ALA A 589 -13.32 -16.38 24.75
C ALA A 589 -14.59 -17.07 25.23
N LEU A 590 -15.63 -16.28 25.41
CA LEU A 590 -16.98 -16.72 25.77
C LEU A 590 -17.95 -16.20 24.72
N ALA A 591 -18.95 -17.02 24.39
CA ALA A 591 -20.05 -16.59 23.56
C ALA A 591 -21.39 -17.11 24.12
N TRP A 592 -22.40 -16.29 23.98
CA TRP A 592 -23.77 -16.58 24.41
C TRP A 592 -24.75 -16.25 23.29
N THR A 593 -25.37 -17.30 22.75
CA THR A 593 -26.46 -17.17 21.78
C THR A 593 -27.78 -17.00 22.52
N PHE A 594 -28.05 -15.77 22.95
CA PHE A 594 -29.18 -15.43 23.82
C PHE A 594 -30.55 -15.66 23.16
N THR A 595 -30.62 -15.73 21.84
CA THR A 595 -31.85 -16.08 21.11
C THR A 595 -32.24 -17.55 21.22
N ASN A 596 -31.29 -18.43 21.64
CA ASN A 596 -31.60 -19.83 21.90
C ASN A 596 -32.26 -20.06 23.29
N GLU A 597 -32.36 -19.00 24.12
CA GLU A 597 -32.94 -19.06 25.43
C GLU A 597 -34.49 -19.08 25.39
N ASN A 598 -35.08 -19.84 26.28
CA ASN A 598 -36.56 -19.98 26.36
C ASN A 598 -37.31 -18.67 26.66
N PHE A 599 -36.65 -17.70 27.27
CA PHE A 599 -37.22 -16.38 27.54
C PHE A 599 -37.28 -15.45 26.33
N TRP A 600 -36.56 -15.78 25.24
CA TRP A 600 -36.49 -14.93 24.05
C TRP A 600 -37.66 -15.17 23.10
N ASN A 601 -38.57 -14.21 23.00
CA ASN A 601 -39.78 -14.34 22.19
C ASN A 601 -39.95 -13.22 21.14
N TRP A 602 -38.95 -12.33 20.99
CA TRP A 602 -39.04 -11.23 20.04
C TRP A 602 -38.69 -11.70 18.62
N LYS A 603 -39.74 -12.04 17.85
CA LYS A 603 -39.67 -12.64 16.51
C LYS A 603 -38.86 -11.84 15.46
N PRO A 604 -38.85 -10.47 15.44
CA PRO A 604 -38.04 -9.73 14.46
C PRO A 604 -36.55 -10.01 14.56
N LEU A 605 -36.00 -10.30 15.75
CA LEU A 605 -34.64 -10.74 15.94
C LEU A 605 -34.56 -12.26 15.83
N SER A 606 -34.05 -12.75 14.68
CA SER A 606 -34.01 -14.18 14.36
C SER A 606 -32.79 -14.88 14.95
N SER A 607 -31.69 -14.16 15.12
CA SER A 607 -30.48 -14.65 15.77
C SER A 607 -29.79 -13.52 16.53
N GLY A 608 -29.22 -13.84 17.69
CA GLY A 608 -28.52 -12.90 18.53
C GLY A 608 -27.44 -13.60 19.36
N LYS A 609 -26.19 -13.14 19.24
CA LYS A 609 -25.03 -13.73 19.89
C LYS A 609 -24.13 -12.63 20.45
N LEU A 610 -23.84 -12.71 21.73
CA LEU A 610 -22.84 -11.86 22.39
C LEU A 610 -21.53 -12.62 22.53
N ARG A 611 -20.42 -11.96 22.23
CA ARG A 611 -19.07 -12.53 22.32
C ARG A 611 -18.16 -11.62 23.14
N VAL A 612 -17.33 -12.22 23.98
CA VAL A 612 -16.27 -11.53 24.72
C VAL A 612 -15.00 -12.36 24.59
N SER A 613 -13.92 -11.73 24.18
CA SER A 613 -12.63 -12.40 24.07
C SER A 613 -11.49 -11.58 24.67
N PHE A 614 -10.52 -12.32 25.20
CA PHE A 614 -9.27 -11.82 25.71
C PHE A 614 -8.14 -12.71 25.19
N GLY A 615 -7.00 -12.12 24.85
CA GLY A 615 -5.84 -12.92 24.46
C GLY A 615 -4.58 -12.10 24.27
N GLN A 616 -3.47 -12.82 24.21
CA GLN A 616 -2.15 -12.30 23.98
C GLN A 616 -1.54 -12.96 22.74
N ASN A 617 -0.94 -12.16 21.88
CA ASN A 617 -0.17 -12.61 20.71
C ASN A 617 1.18 -11.91 20.67
N GLY A 618 2.19 -12.58 20.14
CA GLY A 618 3.51 -12.01 19.89
C GLY A 618 3.63 -11.45 18.47
N ASN A 619 4.56 -10.51 18.28
CA ASN A 619 5.03 -10.06 16.98
C ASN A 619 6.49 -10.49 16.81
N ARG A 620 6.78 -11.19 15.72
CA ARG A 620 8.14 -11.60 15.37
C ARG A 620 8.61 -11.05 14.01
N SER A 621 7.85 -10.17 13.41
CA SER A 621 8.24 -9.49 12.17
C SER A 621 9.40 -8.54 12.46
N LEU A 622 10.62 -9.00 12.27
CA LEU A 622 11.85 -8.25 12.49
C LEU A 622 12.54 -7.99 11.16
N ALA A 623 13.20 -6.86 11.05
CA ALA A 623 13.95 -6.48 9.85
C ALA A 623 15.23 -7.33 9.67
N ASP A 624 15.77 -7.92 10.75
CA ASP A 624 17.04 -8.68 10.74
C ASP A 624 16.91 -9.97 11.54
N SER A 625 17.22 -11.09 10.89
CA SER A 625 17.21 -12.44 11.47
C SER A 625 18.19 -12.63 12.64
N TYR A 626 19.17 -11.74 12.76
CA TYR A 626 20.25 -11.78 13.77
C TYR A 626 20.25 -10.55 14.68
N ILE A 627 19.11 -9.88 14.84
CA ILE A 627 18.98 -8.59 15.51
C ILE A 627 19.49 -8.59 16.96
N ALA A 628 19.37 -9.71 17.66
CA ALA A 628 19.87 -9.85 19.05
C ALA A 628 21.38 -10.06 19.16
N LEU A 629 22.08 -10.33 18.06
CA LEU A 629 23.49 -10.61 18.02
C LEU A 629 24.31 -9.36 17.69
N ALA A 630 25.56 -9.35 18.15
CA ALA A 630 26.52 -8.36 17.70
C ALA A 630 26.78 -8.53 16.19
N ASN A 631 26.94 -7.43 15.50
CA ASN A 631 27.32 -7.42 14.11
C ASN A 631 28.72 -6.82 13.94
N LEU A 632 29.52 -7.48 13.09
CA LEU A 632 30.82 -6.99 12.69
C LEU A 632 30.75 -6.40 11.29
N SER A 633 31.26 -5.19 11.13
CA SER A 633 31.36 -4.52 9.84
C SER A 633 32.82 -4.30 9.47
N LEU A 634 33.07 -4.33 8.16
CA LEU A 634 34.37 -4.04 7.60
C LEU A 634 34.49 -2.52 7.35
N GLY A 635 35.43 -1.88 8.01
CA GLY A 635 35.79 -0.49 7.76
C GLY A 635 37.02 -0.39 6.87
N LYS A 636 37.13 0.74 6.17
CA LYS A 636 38.26 1.06 5.28
C LYS A 636 38.75 2.47 5.62
N TYR A 637 40.00 2.59 6.04
CA TYR A 637 40.70 3.86 6.16
C TYR A 637 41.53 4.14 4.91
N THR A 638 41.19 5.20 4.19
CA THR A 638 41.92 5.63 2.98
C THR A 638 43.02 6.68 3.29
N GLN A 639 43.11 7.15 4.51
CA GLN A 639 44.01 8.23 4.90
C GLN A 639 44.95 7.76 6.01
N GLY A 640 46.17 7.44 5.70
CA GLY A 640 47.15 7.38 6.76
C GLY A 640 48.33 6.48 6.59
N TYR A 641 48.35 5.56 5.65
CA TYR A 641 49.53 4.77 5.41
C TYR A 641 50.01 4.92 3.97
N ILE A 642 51.16 5.56 3.83
CA ILE A 642 51.93 5.55 2.59
C ILE A 642 52.79 4.31 2.62
N ASN A 643 52.63 3.43 1.64
CA ASN A 643 53.56 2.32 1.47
C ASN A 643 54.96 2.90 1.22
N SER A 644 55.87 2.65 2.16
CA SER A 644 57.24 3.22 2.09
C SER A 644 58.03 2.77 0.87
N ALA A 645 57.63 1.66 0.24
CA ALA A 645 58.30 1.14 -0.95
C ALA A 645 57.72 1.66 -2.25
N SER A 646 56.44 1.97 -2.32
CA SER A 646 55.74 2.40 -3.56
C SER A 646 55.27 3.86 -3.54
N GLY A 647 55.26 4.51 -2.38
CA GLY A 647 54.69 5.87 -2.20
C GLY A 647 53.17 5.92 -2.35
N ALA A 648 52.50 4.78 -2.52
CA ALA A 648 51.04 4.70 -2.72
C ALA A 648 50.31 4.71 -1.38
N LEU A 649 49.15 5.35 -1.34
CA LEU A 649 48.20 5.24 -0.20
C LEU A 649 47.71 3.79 -0.06
N MET A 650 47.86 3.24 1.13
CA MET A 650 47.38 1.91 1.44
C MET A 650 46.00 2.00 2.13
N ASP A 651 45.08 1.20 1.68
CA ASP A 651 43.81 0.97 2.34
C ASP A 651 44.02 0.06 3.55
N LEU A 652 43.81 0.59 4.76
CA LEU A 652 43.76 -0.21 5.96
C LEU A 652 42.33 -0.75 6.17
N LYS A 653 42.13 -2.03 5.99
CA LYS A 653 40.87 -2.72 6.30
C LYS A 653 40.89 -3.13 7.77
N TYR A 654 39.80 -2.83 8.47
CA TYR A 654 39.63 -3.25 9.88
C TYR A 654 38.22 -3.76 10.13
N LEU A 655 38.06 -4.64 11.12
CA LEU A 655 36.77 -5.10 11.61
C LEU A 655 36.41 -4.32 12.85
N PHE A 656 35.17 -3.89 12.94
CA PHE A 656 34.63 -3.24 14.12
C PHE A 656 33.23 -3.77 14.44
N VAL A 657 32.86 -3.71 15.69
CA VAL A 657 31.47 -4.03 16.11
C VAL A 657 30.57 -2.86 15.67
N SER A 658 29.68 -3.10 14.73
CA SER A 658 28.76 -2.07 14.23
C SER A 658 27.41 -2.09 14.95
N ARG A 659 27.06 -3.17 15.63
CA ARG A 659 25.87 -3.32 16.46
C ARG A 659 26.19 -4.09 17.73
N LEU A 660 25.69 -3.60 18.86
CA LEU A 660 25.78 -4.28 20.15
C LEU A 660 24.83 -5.49 20.19
N ALA A 661 25.25 -6.57 20.85
CA ALA A 661 24.37 -7.66 21.17
C ALA A 661 23.39 -7.27 22.28
N ASN A 662 22.15 -7.76 22.17
CA ASN A 662 21.17 -7.72 23.26
C ASN A 662 20.63 -9.12 23.57
N PRO A 663 21.25 -9.88 24.50
CA PRO A 663 20.80 -11.21 24.86
C PRO A 663 19.42 -11.24 25.54
N ASN A 664 18.92 -10.10 26.01
CA ASN A 664 17.61 -9.95 26.66
C ASN A 664 16.49 -9.56 25.69
N LEU A 665 16.79 -9.36 24.40
CA LEU A 665 15.76 -9.01 23.41
C LEU A 665 14.65 -10.07 23.39
N GLN A 666 13.41 -9.61 23.50
CA GLN A 666 12.23 -10.48 23.60
C GLN A 666 11.11 -10.03 22.65
N TRP A 667 10.03 -10.78 22.67
CA TRP A 667 8.84 -10.58 21.84
C TRP A 667 8.10 -9.29 22.16
N GLU A 668 7.68 -8.54 21.15
CA GLU A 668 6.60 -7.58 21.28
C GLU A 668 5.31 -8.34 21.60
N LYS A 669 4.52 -7.87 22.57
CA LYS A 669 3.29 -8.51 23.02
C LYS A 669 2.08 -7.60 22.80
N THR A 670 1.13 -8.06 22.01
CA THR A 670 -0.17 -7.42 21.88
C THR A 670 -1.19 -8.16 22.75
N THR A 671 -1.78 -7.46 23.69
CA THR A 671 -2.92 -7.94 24.48
C THR A 671 -4.20 -7.39 23.87
N SER A 672 -5.18 -8.22 23.58
CA SER A 672 -6.44 -7.81 22.95
C SER A 672 -7.63 -8.12 23.84
N TRP A 673 -8.48 -7.13 24.05
CA TRP A 673 -9.83 -7.27 24.60
C TRP A 673 -10.81 -6.97 23.48
N ASN A 674 -11.82 -7.80 23.29
CA ASN A 674 -12.81 -7.63 22.26
C ASN A 674 -14.20 -8.00 22.78
N VAL A 675 -15.20 -7.17 22.49
CA VAL A 675 -16.62 -7.42 22.73
C VAL A 675 -17.34 -7.34 21.39
N GLY A 676 -18.05 -8.41 21.03
CA GLY A 676 -18.76 -8.50 19.76
C GLY A 676 -20.24 -8.85 19.96
N LEU A 677 -21.09 -8.28 19.11
CA LEU A 677 -22.51 -8.56 19.04
C LEU A 677 -22.88 -8.88 17.59
N ASP A 678 -23.35 -10.12 17.37
CA ASP A 678 -23.90 -10.55 16.08
C ASP A 678 -25.42 -10.64 16.18
N VAL A 679 -26.13 -10.01 15.24
CA VAL A 679 -27.59 -10.01 15.20
C VAL A 679 -28.11 -10.27 13.79
N GLY A 680 -29.17 -11.04 13.69
CA GLY A 680 -29.89 -11.30 12.47
C GLY A 680 -31.36 -10.94 12.61
N PHE A 681 -31.86 -10.07 11.72
CA PHE A 681 -33.27 -9.65 11.75
C PHE A 681 -34.06 -10.22 10.58
N PHE A 682 -35.34 -10.41 10.77
CA PHE A 682 -36.34 -10.78 9.74
C PHE A 682 -35.94 -12.05 8.97
N ASN A 683 -35.73 -13.16 9.70
CA ASN A 683 -35.18 -14.42 9.17
C ASN A 683 -33.82 -14.23 8.46
N ASN A 684 -32.89 -13.51 9.14
CA ASN A 684 -31.56 -13.21 8.67
C ASN A 684 -31.48 -12.43 7.34
N ARG A 685 -32.55 -11.69 6.97
CA ARG A 685 -32.50 -10.77 5.83
C ARG A 685 -31.58 -9.59 6.08
N ILE A 686 -31.39 -9.20 7.32
CA ILE A 686 -30.43 -8.20 7.75
C ILE A 686 -29.54 -8.86 8.79
N ASN A 687 -28.26 -8.99 8.49
CA ASN A 687 -27.24 -9.49 9.40
C ASN A 687 -26.28 -8.36 9.74
N ALA A 688 -26.05 -8.12 11.02
CA ALA A 688 -25.11 -7.12 11.49
C ALA A 688 -24.14 -7.72 12.51
N SER A 689 -22.90 -7.32 12.43
CA SER A 689 -21.85 -7.62 13.41
C SER A 689 -21.22 -6.31 13.87
N MET A 690 -21.16 -6.14 15.20
CA MET A 690 -20.57 -4.98 15.87
C MET A 690 -19.43 -5.46 16.75
N GLU A 691 -18.29 -4.76 16.71
CA GLU A 691 -17.12 -5.11 17.50
C GLU A 691 -16.56 -3.84 18.19
N TYR A 692 -16.20 -3.97 19.45
CA TYR A 692 -15.41 -2.97 20.16
C TYR A 692 -14.16 -3.62 20.72
N TYR A 693 -13.00 -3.01 20.49
CA TYR A 693 -11.73 -3.58 20.90
C TYR A 693 -10.78 -2.56 21.56
N VAL A 694 -9.90 -3.08 22.42
CA VAL A 694 -8.76 -2.36 23.01
C VAL A 694 -7.54 -3.27 22.92
N MET A 695 -6.47 -2.78 22.32
CA MET A 695 -5.30 -3.58 21.95
C MET A 695 -4.00 -2.85 22.30
N PRO A 696 -3.55 -2.89 23.56
CA PRO A 696 -2.21 -2.43 23.91
C PRO A 696 -1.14 -3.39 23.41
N THR A 697 -0.09 -2.85 22.78
CA THR A 697 1.15 -3.53 22.44
C THR A 697 2.24 -3.02 23.39
N THR A 698 2.92 -3.92 24.09
CA THR A 698 4.00 -3.66 25.04
C THR A 698 5.28 -4.31 24.59
N ASP A 699 6.38 -3.92 25.22
CA ASP A 699 7.71 -4.46 24.94
C ASP A 699 8.10 -4.29 23.46
N MET A 700 7.76 -3.12 22.86
CA MET A 700 8.08 -2.84 21.46
C MET A 700 9.59 -2.87 21.24
N ILE A 701 10.00 -3.42 20.11
CA ILE A 701 11.40 -3.45 19.71
C ILE A 701 11.74 -2.08 19.13
N MET A 702 12.62 -1.34 19.82
CA MET A 702 13.00 0.02 19.48
C MET A 702 14.51 0.22 19.63
N ASN A 703 15.06 1.19 18.89
CA ASN A 703 16.43 1.61 19.04
C ASN A 703 16.50 2.72 20.08
N GLN A 704 17.11 2.41 21.23
CA GLN A 704 17.39 3.38 22.28
C GLN A 704 18.75 4.04 22.03
N SER A 705 18.78 5.37 21.99
CA SER A 705 20.02 6.12 21.85
C SER A 705 20.93 5.89 23.06
N LEU A 706 22.22 5.79 22.80
CA LEU A 706 23.23 5.61 23.83
C LEU A 706 24.10 6.87 23.94
N PRO A 707 24.67 7.15 25.14
CA PRO A 707 25.64 8.22 25.29
C PRO A 707 26.88 8.00 24.42
N ASP A 708 27.43 9.07 23.86
CA ASP A 708 28.57 9.04 22.92
C ASP A 708 29.79 8.29 23.45
N PHE A 709 30.05 8.35 24.76
CA PHE A 709 31.20 7.66 25.38
C PHE A 709 31.13 6.14 25.31
N THR A 710 29.97 5.54 24.97
CA THR A 710 29.83 4.09 24.76
C THR A 710 30.47 3.65 23.46
N GLY A 711 30.73 4.56 22.52
CA GLY A 711 31.20 4.27 21.17
C GLY A 711 30.12 3.71 20.23
N PHE A 712 28.85 3.71 20.62
CA PHE A 712 27.69 3.26 19.84
C PHE A 712 26.59 4.30 19.89
N ASN A 713 25.88 4.46 18.77
CA ASN A 713 24.78 5.42 18.66
C ASN A 713 23.50 4.92 19.35
N SER A 714 23.27 3.59 19.27
CA SER A 714 22.04 2.99 19.81
C SER A 714 22.18 1.51 20.12
N ILE A 715 21.24 0.99 20.90
CA ILE A 715 21.02 -0.44 21.16
C ILE A 715 19.56 -0.80 20.86
N THR A 716 19.33 -1.91 20.16
CA THR A 716 17.97 -2.42 19.96
C THR A 716 17.50 -3.13 21.22
N THR A 717 16.38 -2.70 21.78
CA THR A 717 15.85 -3.23 23.05
C THR A 717 14.31 -3.17 23.09
N ASN A 718 13.70 -3.79 24.07
CA ASN A 718 12.25 -3.82 24.26
C ASN A 718 11.82 -2.67 25.16
N LEU A 719 11.14 -1.69 24.60
CA LEU A 719 10.67 -0.49 25.30
C LEU A 719 9.28 -0.09 24.77
N GLY A 720 8.69 0.85 25.48
CA GLY A 720 7.50 1.51 24.97
C GLY A 720 6.19 0.73 25.03
N ARG A 721 5.11 1.44 24.73
CA ARG A 721 3.74 0.91 24.66
C ARG A 721 2.89 1.75 23.71
N ILE A 722 2.22 1.10 22.79
CA ILE A 722 1.19 1.67 21.92
C ILE A 722 -0.17 1.02 22.24
N GLU A 723 -1.25 1.76 22.08
CA GLU A 723 -2.61 1.27 22.25
C GLU A 723 -3.46 1.61 21.02
N ASN A 724 -4.08 0.61 20.42
CA ASN A 724 -5.15 0.76 19.45
C ASN A 724 -6.49 0.45 20.12
N ARG A 725 -7.49 1.29 19.90
CA ARG A 725 -8.89 1.04 20.30
C ARG A 725 -9.81 1.50 19.20
N GLY A 726 -10.88 0.74 19.00
CA GLY A 726 -11.78 1.07 17.92
C GLY A 726 -13.12 0.33 17.96
N PHE A 727 -13.95 0.73 17.00
CA PHE A 727 -15.26 0.17 16.78
C PHE A 727 -15.39 -0.24 15.31
N GLU A 728 -16.01 -1.39 15.08
CA GLU A 728 -16.29 -1.93 13.75
C GLU A 728 -17.77 -2.30 13.64
N LEU A 729 -18.34 -2.06 12.46
CA LEU A 729 -19.72 -2.43 12.10
C LEU A 729 -19.70 -3.05 10.71
N SER A 730 -20.35 -4.19 10.57
CA SER A 730 -20.63 -4.81 9.26
C SER A 730 -22.11 -5.13 9.16
N ILE A 731 -22.76 -4.70 8.09
CA ILE A 731 -24.18 -4.98 7.82
C ILE A 731 -24.30 -5.58 6.43
N ASN A 732 -24.97 -6.72 6.33
CA ASN A 732 -25.38 -7.33 5.06
C ASN A 732 -26.89 -7.45 5.06
N SER A 733 -27.54 -6.93 4.02
CA SER A 733 -29.00 -6.90 3.94
C SER A 733 -29.51 -7.28 2.56
N ARG A 734 -30.56 -8.09 2.52
CA ARG A 734 -31.39 -8.33 1.35
C ARG A 734 -32.59 -7.40 1.40
N ASN A 735 -32.44 -6.24 0.76
CA ASN A 735 -33.44 -5.16 0.85
C ASN A 735 -34.74 -5.55 0.15
N ILE A 736 -34.64 -6.10 -1.05
CA ILE A 736 -35.74 -6.58 -1.86
C ILE A 736 -35.40 -7.98 -2.40
N GLU A 737 -36.35 -8.90 -2.25
CA GLU A 737 -36.24 -10.27 -2.76
C GLU A 737 -37.54 -10.62 -3.46
N LYS A 738 -37.57 -10.41 -4.79
CA LYS A 738 -38.70 -10.75 -5.68
C LYS A 738 -38.18 -11.61 -6.84
N ALA A 739 -39.05 -12.38 -7.45
CA ALA A 739 -38.68 -13.30 -8.53
C ALA A 739 -37.90 -12.67 -9.70
N ASN A 740 -38.14 -11.39 -10.02
CA ASN A 740 -37.49 -10.69 -11.13
C ASN A 740 -36.63 -9.50 -10.70
N PHE A 741 -36.52 -9.24 -9.38
CA PHE A 741 -35.71 -8.16 -8.87
C PHE A 741 -35.22 -8.49 -7.45
N GLN A 742 -33.90 -8.51 -7.29
CA GLN A 742 -33.25 -8.64 -5.97
C GLN A 742 -32.33 -7.44 -5.76
N TRP A 743 -32.27 -6.94 -4.56
CA TRP A 743 -31.36 -5.87 -4.13
C TRP A 743 -30.71 -6.23 -2.81
N GLU A 744 -29.39 -6.31 -2.85
CA GLU A 744 -28.53 -6.61 -1.71
C GLU A 744 -27.59 -5.45 -1.43
N THR A 745 -27.36 -5.19 -0.15
CA THR A 745 -26.44 -4.14 0.30
C THR A 745 -25.48 -4.69 1.35
N GLY A 746 -24.20 -4.47 1.16
CA GLY A 746 -23.14 -4.64 2.15
C GLY A 746 -22.61 -3.28 2.58
N PHE A 747 -22.59 -3.03 3.89
CA PHE A 747 -22.04 -1.81 4.47
C PHE A 747 -21.05 -2.17 5.57
N THR A 748 -19.86 -1.54 5.54
CA THR A 748 -18.89 -1.66 6.61
C THR A 748 -18.46 -0.29 7.10
N PHE A 749 -18.19 -0.20 8.38
CA PHE A 749 -17.67 1.01 9.01
C PHE A 749 -16.66 0.62 10.08
N SER A 750 -15.56 1.35 10.19
CA SER A 750 -14.59 1.17 11.26
C SER A 750 -13.93 2.49 11.64
N VAL A 751 -13.66 2.62 12.93
CA VAL A 751 -12.87 3.69 13.49
C VAL A 751 -11.79 3.10 14.39
N ASN A 752 -10.56 3.56 14.24
CA ASN A 752 -9.42 3.16 15.07
C ASN A 752 -8.69 4.38 15.58
N LYS A 753 -8.39 4.40 16.87
CA LYS A 753 -7.55 5.42 17.51
C LYS A 753 -6.26 4.77 17.98
N ASN A 754 -5.14 5.19 17.41
CA ASN A 754 -3.80 4.82 17.81
C ASN A 754 -3.26 5.83 18.85
N THR A 755 -2.52 5.37 19.86
CA THR A 755 -1.96 6.27 20.89
C THR A 755 -0.68 5.69 21.47
N ILE A 756 0.40 6.44 21.46
CA ILE A 756 1.63 6.12 22.19
C ILE A 756 1.36 6.34 23.68
N LYS A 757 1.58 5.33 24.50
CA LYS A 757 1.37 5.39 25.96
C LYS A 757 2.67 5.50 26.75
N LYS A 758 3.76 4.98 26.19
CA LYS A 758 5.09 4.96 26.80
C LYS A 758 6.14 4.86 25.69
N LEU A 759 7.32 5.43 25.91
CA LEU A 759 8.47 5.34 25.02
C LEU A 759 9.66 4.66 25.73
N TYR A 760 10.66 5.41 26.11
CA TYR A 760 11.94 4.90 26.62
C TYR A 760 12.02 4.77 28.15
N GLY A 761 11.04 5.29 28.89
CA GLY A 761 11.06 5.36 30.34
C GLY A 761 12.02 6.45 30.89
N GLU A 762 12.38 7.42 30.06
CA GLU A 762 13.16 8.58 30.45
C GLU A 762 12.19 9.68 30.88
N TYR A 763 12.44 10.31 32.04
CA TYR A 763 11.55 11.30 32.60
C TYR A 763 12.21 12.69 32.68
N GLU A 764 11.41 13.70 32.40
CA GLU A 764 11.81 15.11 32.56
C GLU A 764 10.86 15.82 33.52
N THR A 765 11.37 16.83 34.16
CA THR A 765 10.58 17.71 35.04
C THR A 765 10.22 18.96 34.26
N ILE A 766 8.94 19.22 34.09
CA ILE A 766 8.43 20.38 33.37
C ILE A 766 7.49 21.18 34.27
N VAL A 767 7.28 22.44 33.93
CA VAL A 767 6.26 23.29 34.55
C VAL A 767 5.06 23.34 33.62
N ASP A 768 3.88 22.94 34.12
CA ASP A 768 2.65 22.96 33.30
C ASP A 768 2.12 24.39 33.11
N ALA A 769 1.09 24.53 32.28
CA ALA A 769 0.46 25.84 32.00
C ALA A 769 -0.16 26.52 33.25
N LEU A 770 -0.34 25.79 34.33
CA LEU A 770 -0.86 26.28 35.61
C LEU A 770 0.27 26.63 36.63
N GLY A 771 1.54 26.44 36.20
CA GLY A 771 2.71 26.69 37.06
C GLY A 771 3.09 25.54 38.00
N ASN A 772 2.48 24.34 37.84
CA ASN A 772 2.80 23.19 38.66
C ASN A 772 4.01 22.44 38.09
N THR A 773 4.91 22.03 38.96
CA THR A 773 6.01 21.13 38.56
C THR A 773 5.48 19.71 38.44
N ILE A 774 5.53 19.14 37.20
CA ILE A 774 5.14 17.78 36.91
C ILE A 774 6.30 16.99 36.34
N VAL A 775 6.35 15.70 36.66
CA VAL A 775 7.30 14.74 36.06
C VAL A 775 6.54 13.98 34.99
N LYS A 776 6.96 14.13 33.74
CA LYS A 776 6.42 13.38 32.62
C LYS A 776 7.51 12.58 31.91
N GLU A 777 7.12 11.50 31.24
CA GLU A 777 8.03 10.80 30.36
C GLU A 777 8.35 11.66 29.13
N ARG A 778 9.61 11.64 28.71
CA ARG A 778 10.14 12.49 27.64
C ARG A 778 9.64 11.99 26.28
N ASP A 779 9.21 12.93 25.45
CA ASP A 779 8.83 12.69 24.05
C ASP A 779 10.09 12.52 23.18
N ASP A 780 9.98 11.74 22.11
CA ASP A 780 11.03 11.61 21.09
C ASP A 780 10.74 12.56 19.92
N VAL A 781 11.22 13.77 20.06
CA VAL A 781 11.05 14.83 19.05
C VAL A 781 11.77 14.49 17.75
N THR A 782 12.88 13.76 17.81
CA THR A 782 13.69 13.39 16.64
C THR A 782 12.94 12.45 15.70
N ASN A 783 12.28 11.44 16.26
CA ASN A 783 11.47 10.49 15.51
C ASN A 783 10.02 10.94 15.34
N GLY A 784 9.63 12.06 15.95
CA GLY A 784 8.25 12.55 15.92
C GLY A 784 7.27 11.70 16.74
N TRP A 785 7.74 11.04 17.81
CA TRP A 785 6.92 10.21 18.67
C TRP A 785 6.57 10.94 19.96
N PHE A 786 5.28 11.15 20.16
CA PHE A 786 4.76 11.93 21.28
C PHE A 786 3.79 11.12 22.13
N ILE A 787 4.00 11.11 23.44
CA ILE A 787 3.14 10.38 24.38
C ILE A 787 1.76 11.03 24.42
N GLY A 788 0.73 10.21 24.31
CA GLY A 788 -0.67 10.66 24.22
C GLY A 788 -1.16 10.90 22.78
N HIS A 789 -0.28 10.89 21.79
CA HIS A 789 -0.58 11.10 20.38
C HIS A 789 -0.42 9.82 19.54
N PRO A 790 -1.01 9.76 18.34
CA PRO A 790 -0.78 8.63 17.43
C PRO A 790 0.67 8.61 16.91
N VAL A 791 1.16 7.44 16.51
CA VAL A 791 2.50 7.29 15.88
C VAL A 791 2.63 8.18 14.64
N SER A 792 1.53 8.39 13.92
CA SER A 792 1.44 9.18 12.68
C SER A 792 1.04 10.65 12.93
N ALA A 793 1.27 11.19 14.15
CA ALA A 793 0.91 12.56 14.48
C ALA A 793 1.66 13.57 13.61
N ILE A 794 0.96 14.59 13.18
CA ILE A 794 1.55 15.78 12.53
C ILE A 794 1.82 16.82 13.62
N TRP A 795 3.10 17.09 13.85
CA TRP A 795 3.55 18.12 14.78
C TRP A 795 4.53 19.05 14.07
N ASP A 796 4.08 20.25 13.72
CA ASP A 796 4.86 21.21 12.96
C ASP A 796 4.34 22.64 13.13
N TYR A 797 5.00 23.60 12.49
CA TYR A 797 4.58 25.00 12.47
C TYR A 797 3.25 25.16 11.74
N LYS A 798 2.33 25.91 12.30
CA LYS A 798 1.02 26.11 11.70
C LYS A 798 1.03 27.26 10.69
N VAL A 799 0.82 26.93 9.43
CA VAL A 799 0.56 27.91 8.38
C VAL A 799 -0.90 28.35 8.45
N THR A 800 -1.14 29.67 8.57
CA THR A 800 -2.47 30.26 8.73
C THR A 800 -3.02 30.92 7.48
N GLY A 801 -2.20 31.05 6.43
CA GLY A 801 -2.57 31.62 5.14
C GLY A 801 -1.38 32.22 4.40
N ILE A 802 -1.66 33.14 3.53
CA ILE A 802 -0.67 33.87 2.70
C ILE A 802 -0.79 35.35 3.00
N TRP A 803 0.34 36.04 3.14
CA TRP A 803 0.36 37.50 3.34
C TRP A 803 -0.28 38.19 2.14
N GLN A 804 -1.27 39.06 2.42
CA GLN A 804 -1.93 39.84 1.39
C GLN A 804 -1.27 41.23 1.18
N LYS A 805 -1.62 41.90 0.11
CA LYS A 805 -1.02 43.17 -0.30
C LYS A 805 -1.13 44.27 0.77
N ASP A 806 -2.26 44.34 1.46
CA ASP A 806 -2.54 45.28 2.54
C ASP A 806 -1.82 44.96 3.86
N GLU A 807 -1.27 43.75 3.98
CA GLU A 807 -0.53 43.29 5.17
C GLU A 807 0.98 43.47 5.05
N VAL A 808 1.47 44.21 4.07
CA VAL A 808 2.91 44.36 3.76
C VAL A 808 3.76 44.77 4.96
N LYS A 809 3.24 45.69 5.82
CA LYS A 809 3.97 46.15 7.03
C LYS A 809 4.09 45.05 8.08
N GLU A 810 3.08 44.22 8.20
CA GLU A 810 3.12 43.11 9.13
C GLU A 810 4.06 41.98 8.62
N ALA A 811 3.94 41.64 7.34
CA ALA A 811 4.84 40.67 6.69
C ALA A 811 6.33 41.03 6.85
N ALA A 812 6.66 42.32 6.77
CA ALA A 812 8.02 42.80 6.89
C ALA A 812 8.66 42.50 8.27
N LYS A 813 7.88 42.40 9.34
CA LYS A 813 8.39 42.01 10.69
C LYS A 813 8.94 40.59 10.70
N TYR A 814 8.45 39.72 9.84
CA TYR A 814 8.86 38.34 9.66
C TYR A 814 9.92 38.17 8.56
N SER A 815 10.47 39.27 8.04
CA SER A 815 11.35 39.29 6.86
C SER A 815 10.66 38.71 5.62
N GLN A 816 9.34 38.84 5.53
CA GLN A 816 8.51 38.35 4.45
C GLN A 816 7.82 39.51 3.69
N ARG A 817 7.23 39.17 2.55
CA ARG A 817 6.49 40.10 1.70
C ARG A 817 5.12 39.51 1.30
N PRO A 818 4.19 40.31 0.76
CA PRO A 818 2.93 39.78 0.23
C PRO A 818 3.14 38.62 -0.73
N GLY A 819 2.32 37.57 -0.57
CA GLY A 819 2.43 36.33 -1.29
C GLY A 819 3.26 35.24 -0.57
N ASP A 820 3.99 35.57 0.49
CA ASP A 820 4.69 34.58 1.32
C ASP A 820 3.74 33.93 2.35
N PRO A 821 4.04 32.71 2.84
CA PRO A 821 3.19 32.03 3.82
C PRO A 821 3.22 32.70 5.19
N LYS A 822 2.08 32.80 5.83
CA LYS A 822 1.95 33.22 7.24
C LYS A 822 2.12 32.03 8.13
N VAL A 823 3.14 32.05 9.00
CA VAL A 823 3.36 31.03 10.03
C VAL A 823 3.00 31.60 11.37
N GLN A 824 2.24 30.86 12.17
CA GLN A 824 1.83 31.29 13.49
C GLN A 824 3.02 31.25 14.46
N ASN A 825 3.37 32.38 15.07
CA ASN A 825 4.28 32.49 16.21
C ASN A 825 3.43 32.45 17.49
N ILE A 826 3.61 31.41 18.34
CA ILE A 826 2.82 31.23 19.57
C ILE A 826 3.66 31.64 20.78
N TYR A 827 4.94 31.29 20.77
CA TYR A 827 5.85 31.49 21.90
C TYR A 827 6.70 32.74 21.65
N THR A 828 6.26 33.86 22.25
CA THR A 828 6.83 35.19 22.01
C THR A 828 7.92 35.60 23.02
N ASP A 829 8.19 34.78 24.03
CA ASP A 829 9.22 35.10 25.05
C ASP A 829 10.65 35.05 24.50
N ASP A 830 10.86 34.33 23.42
CA ASP A 830 12.15 34.23 22.73
C ASP A 830 12.31 35.26 21.59
N ASP A 831 11.27 36.09 21.34
CA ASP A 831 11.29 37.11 20.31
C ASP A 831 12.29 38.21 20.61
N LYS A 832 13.00 38.70 19.58
CA LYS A 832 14.02 39.73 19.73
C LYS A 832 13.42 41.11 19.67
N VAL A 833 13.60 41.90 20.72
CA VAL A 833 13.27 43.32 20.69
C VAL A 833 14.45 44.08 20.12
N ASN A 834 14.25 44.76 18.99
CA ASN A 834 15.25 45.55 18.31
C ASN A 834 15.46 46.92 18.97
N ALA A 835 16.55 47.61 18.64
CA ALA A 835 16.90 48.91 19.21
C ALA A 835 15.85 50.01 18.90
N ASP A 836 15.10 49.87 17.87
CA ASP A 836 13.99 50.76 17.42
C ASP A 836 12.64 50.42 18.08
N GLY A 837 12.61 49.41 18.97
CA GLY A 837 11.41 48.89 19.62
C GLY A 837 10.56 47.94 18.76
N SER A 838 10.98 47.65 17.54
CA SER A 838 10.33 46.60 16.76
C SER A 838 10.64 45.21 17.28
N VAL A 839 9.75 44.25 17.07
CA VAL A 839 9.90 42.85 17.48
C VAL A 839 10.16 41.99 16.25
N THR A 840 11.26 41.21 16.28
CA THR A 840 11.57 40.19 15.30
C THR A 840 11.17 38.83 15.85
N PRO A 841 10.19 38.14 15.29
CA PRO A 841 9.78 36.82 15.74
C PRO A 841 10.90 35.80 15.63
N VAL A 842 10.99 34.90 16.62
CA VAL A 842 11.95 33.80 16.66
C VAL A 842 11.20 32.49 16.80
N TYR A 843 11.29 31.65 15.79
CA TYR A 843 10.60 30.37 15.76
C TYR A 843 11.46 29.23 16.33
N ASN A 844 10.84 28.40 17.15
CA ASN A 844 11.46 27.18 17.72
C ASN A 844 10.41 26.07 17.94
N ASN A 845 10.81 24.97 18.57
CA ASN A 845 9.91 23.83 18.79
C ASN A 845 8.66 24.14 19.65
N LYS A 846 8.67 25.25 20.43
CA LYS A 846 7.50 25.66 21.23
C LYS A 846 6.39 26.27 20.39
N ASP A 847 6.70 26.69 19.12
CA ASP A 847 5.72 27.20 18.18
C ASP A 847 5.02 26.09 17.39
N LYS A 848 5.55 24.88 17.45
CA LYS A 848 4.97 23.74 16.75
C LYS A 848 3.71 23.23 17.47
N GLN A 849 2.74 22.76 16.67
CA GLN A 849 1.42 22.33 17.14
C GLN A 849 1.07 20.95 16.59
N PHE A 850 0.24 20.21 17.33
CA PHE A 850 -0.39 19.00 16.80
C PHE A 850 -1.56 19.40 15.90
N MET A 851 -1.50 18.96 14.63
CA MET A 851 -2.47 19.36 13.61
C MET A 851 -3.26 18.20 13.02
N GLY A 852 -3.12 17.01 13.58
CA GLY A 852 -3.80 15.80 13.14
C GLY A 852 -2.85 14.63 12.95
N GLU A 853 -3.22 13.68 12.10
CA GLU A 853 -2.48 12.45 11.84
C GLU A 853 -2.51 12.10 10.35
N THR A 854 -1.47 11.39 9.87
CA THR A 854 -1.36 10.97 8.46
C THR A 854 -2.05 9.64 8.18
N THR A 855 -2.40 8.86 9.21
CA THR A 855 -3.12 7.60 9.06
C THR A 855 -4.62 7.83 9.17
N PRO A 856 -5.46 7.36 8.24
CA PRO A 856 -6.90 7.55 8.33
C PRO A 856 -7.49 6.79 9.52
N PRO A 857 -8.10 7.50 10.49
CA PRO A 857 -8.76 6.85 11.64
C PRO A 857 -10.11 6.23 11.28
N ILE A 858 -10.79 6.71 10.25
CA ILE A 858 -12.13 6.27 9.86
C ILE A 858 -12.08 5.70 8.44
N HIS A 859 -12.70 4.53 8.26
CA HIS A 859 -12.99 3.98 6.94
C HIS A 859 -14.35 3.31 6.89
N TRP A 860 -14.99 3.41 5.73
CA TRP A 860 -16.25 2.75 5.44
C TRP A 860 -16.29 2.25 3.99
N SER A 861 -17.13 1.27 3.74
CA SER A 861 -17.39 0.74 2.40
C SER A 861 -18.88 0.48 2.23
N LEU A 862 -19.37 0.73 1.03
CA LEU A 862 -20.77 0.49 0.63
C LEU A 862 -20.77 -0.26 -0.70
N ARG A 863 -21.30 -1.47 -0.68
CA ARG A 863 -21.50 -2.30 -1.87
C ARG A 863 -22.98 -2.53 -2.10
N ASN A 864 -23.42 -2.39 -3.34
CA ASN A 864 -24.78 -2.73 -3.75
C ASN A 864 -24.75 -3.68 -4.94
N SER A 865 -25.67 -4.65 -4.94
CA SER A 865 -25.88 -5.58 -6.03
C SER A 865 -27.38 -5.65 -6.36
N PHE A 866 -27.71 -5.56 -7.65
CA PHE A 866 -29.07 -5.60 -8.17
C PHE A 866 -29.16 -6.70 -9.21
N THR A 867 -29.96 -7.73 -8.93
CA THR A 867 -30.30 -8.76 -9.93
C THR A 867 -31.62 -8.39 -10.56
N ILE A 868 -31.62 -8.18 -11.89
CA ILE A 868 -32.77 -7.71 -12.68
C ILE A 868 -33.15 -8.78 -13.68
N PHE A 869 -34.42 -9.13 -13.79
CA PHE A 869 -34.97 -10.17 -14.68
C PHE A 869 -34.26 -11.52 -14.56
N LYS A 870 -33.67 -11.83 -13.39
CA LYS A 870 -32.90 -13.04 -13.04
C LYS A 870 -31.53 -13.16 -13.69
N ASP A 871 -31.30 -12.57 -14.86
CA ASP A 871 -30.14 -12.80 -15.70
C ASP A 871 -29.14 -11.63 -15.69
N TRP A 872 -29.58 -10.42 -15.40
CA TRP A 872 -28.75 -9.24 -15.33
C TRP A 872 -28.35 -8.92 -13.89
N VAL A 873 -27.05 -8.72 -13.65
CA VAL A 873 -26.53 -8.31 -12.35
C VAL A 873 -25.76 -6.99 -12.54
N PHE A 874 -26.27 -5.95 -11.91
CA PHE A 874 -25.59 -4.65 -11.80
C PHE A 874 -25.04 -4.50 -10.40
N SER A 875 -23.79 -4.12 -10.26
CA SER A 875 -23.18 -3.85 -8.94
C SER A 875 -22.23 -2.67 -8.96
N PHE A 876 -22.08 -2.05 -7.81
CA PHE A 876 -21.07 -1.04 -7.58
C PHE A 876 -20.52 -1.12 -6.15
N ASN A 877 -19.27 -0.70 -5.97
CA ASN A 877 -18.59 -0.62 -4.69
C ASN A 877 -17.98 0.77 -4.49
N MET A 878 -18.22 1.35 -3.32
CA MET A 878 -17.60 2.59 -2.87
C MET A 878 -16.86 2.36 -1.57
N TYR A 879 -15.73 3.04 -1.39
CA TYR A 879 -15.07 3.09 -0.10
C TYR A 879 -14.49 4.48 0.19
N SER A 880 -14.11 4.69 1.44
CA SER A 880 -13.60 5.98 1.90
C SER A 880 -12.61 5.79 3.03
N TYR A 881 -11.57 6.62 3.02
CA TYR A 881 -10.68 6.85 4.15
C TYR A 881 -10.80 8.31 4.58
N MET A 882 -11.07 8.56 5.87
CA MET A 882 -11.41 9.89 6.37
C MET A 882 -10.63 10.26 7.64
N GLY A 883 -10.45 11.57 7.84
CA GLY A 883 -9.89 12.15 9.05
C GLY A 883 -8.36 12.22 9.07
N HIS A 884 -7.69 11.73 8.02
CA HIS A 884 -6.24 11.86 7.88
C HIS A 884 -5.87 13.13 7.12
N LYS A 885 -4.66 13.58 7.38
CA LYS A 885 -4.12 14.81 6.83
C LYS A 885 -2.75 14.58 6.20
N SER A 886 -2.28 15.56 5.45
CA SER A 886 -0.95 15.55 4.87
C SER A 886 -0.29 16.90 5.09
N LEU A 887 1.03 16.87 5.24
CA LEU A 887 1.86 18.07 5.13
C LEU A 887 2.04 18.39 3.64
N ASP A 888 1.69 19.61 3.25
CA ASP A 888 1.78 20.09 1.88
C ASP A 888 2.79 21.25 1.80
N THR A 889 3.87 20.99 1.10
CA THR A 889 4.87 22.01 0.74
C THR A 889 4.71 22.52 -0.70
N ASN A 890 3.87 21.86 -1.50
CA ASN A 890 3.68 22.19 -2.92
C ASN A 890 3.05 23.57 -3.14
N TYR A 891 2.35 24.10 -2.12
CA TYR A 891 1.79 25.44 -2.16
C TYR A 891 2.86 26.53 -2.06
N LEU A 892 4.07 26.21 -1.58
CA LEU A 892 5.07 27.20 -1.19
C LEU A 892 5.80 27.84 -2.38
N ASN A 893 5.94 27.14 -3.50
CA ASN A 893 6.62 27.65 -4.70
C ASN A 893 8.03 28.23 -4.45
N ASN A 894 8.83 27.54 -3.67
CA ASN A 894 10.20 27.97 -3.32
C ASN A 894 11.27 27.43 -4.29
N ASP A 895 12.47 27.14 -3.81
CA ASP A 895 13.69 26.82 -4.57
C ASP A 895 13.54 25.84 -5.73
N ASN A 896 12.69 24.84 -5.66
CA ASN A 896 12.45 23.94 -6.78
C ASN A 896 11.91 24.68 -8.01
N ASN A 897 11.11 25.73 -7.81
CA ASN A 897 10.60 26.52 -8.92
C ASN A 897 11.68 27.42 -9.53
N TYR A 898 12.60 27.92 -8.71
CA TYR A 898 13.75 28.67 -9.23
C TYR A 898 14.60 27.78 -10.15
N SER A 899 14.98 26.60 -9.70
CA SER A 899 15.74 25.63 -10.52
C SER A 899 14.97 25.20 -11.79
N GLN A 900 13.66 24.98 -11.70
CA GLN A 900 12.83 24.64 -12.85
C GLN A 900 12.83 25.77 -13.89
N ILE A 901 12.67 27.01 -13.44
CA ILE A 901 12.67 28.16 -14.33
C ILE A 901 14.05 28.42 -14.96
N THR A 902 15.11 28.47 -14.18
CA THR A 902 16.46 28.76 -14.69
C THR A 902 16.94 27.71 -15.68
N ASN A 903 16.47 26.48 -15.56
CA ASN A 903 16.83 25.36 -16.44
C ASN A 903 15.79 25.10 -17.55
N CYS A 904 14.87 26.01 -17.81
CA CYS A 904 13.80 25.85 -18.80
C CYS A 904 12.90 24.62 -18.64
N ARG A 905 12.81 24.04 -17.43
CA ARG A 905 12.01 22.87 -17.13
C ARG A 905 10.52 23.25 -16.97
N ASN A 906 9.63 22.27 -17.08
CA ASN A 906 8.21 22.48 -16.80
C ASN A 906 7.89 22.28 -15.31
N VAL A 907 6.66 22.58 -14.92
CA VAL A 907 6.15 22.41 -13.55
C VAL A 907 4.69 21.97 -13.60
N TYR A 908 4.19 21.38 -12.53
CA TYR A 908 2.76 21.09 -12.41
C TYR A 908 1.93 22.36 -12.38
N THR A 909 0.78 22.30 -13.04
CA THR A 909 -0.22 23.40 -12.99
C THR A 909 -0.69 23.62 -11.56
N LYS A 910 -0.74 24.88 -11.13
CA LYS A 910 -1.27 25.31 -9.84
C LYS A 910 -1.71 26.76 -9.87
N GLU A 911 -2.67 27.11 -9.06
CA GLU A 911 -3.01 28.49 -8.78
C GLU A 911 -1.99 29.05 -7.77
N TYR A 912 -1.38 30.18 -8.08
CA TYR A 912 -0.42 30.86 -7.20
C TYR A 912 -0.82 32.32 -7.00
N TRP A 913 -0.38 32.84 -5.88
CA TRP A 913 -0.63 34.24 -5.55
C TRP A 913 0.13 35.18 -6.50
N THR A 914 -0.57 36.12 -7.04
CA THR A 914 0.00 37.31 -7.71
C THR A 914 -0.71 38.57 -7.20
N VAL A 915 -0.13 39.74 -7.47
CA VAL A 915 -0.75 41.02 -7.06
C VAL A 915 -2.12 41.22 -7.72
N ASP A 916 -2.28 40.74 -8.94
CA ASP A 916 -3.54 40.86 -9.74
C ASP A 916 -4.49 39.68 -9.47
N ASN A 917 -3.99 38.55 -8.95
CA ASN A 917 -4.79 37.37 -8.58
C ASN A 917 -4.40 36.91 -7.17
N PRO A 918 -4.88 37.59 -6.11
CA PRO A 918 -4.54 37.20 -4.75
C PRO A 918 -5.12 35.83 -4.37
N SER A 919 -4.30 34.98 -3.81
CA SER A 919 -4.67 33.65 -3.26
C SER A 919 -4.36 33.61 -1.77
N ASN A 920 -5.17 32.89 -1.01
CA ASN A 920 -4.84 32.55 0.39
C ASN A 920 -4.45 31.07 0.56
N THR A 921 -4.38 30.36 -0.56
CA THR A 921 -4.12 28.91 -0.60
C THR A 921 -2.71 28.61 -1.09
N TYR A 922 -2.28 29.24 -2.16
CA TYR A 922 -0.97 29.03 -2.79
C TYR A 922 -0.13 30.28 -2.70
N ALA A 923 1.11 30.11 -2.27
CA ALA A 923 2.06 31.20 -2.16
C ALA A 923 2.45 31.76 -3.55
N ARG A 924 3.05 32.95 -3.58
CA ARG A 924 3.67 33.51 -4.77
C ARG A 924 4.80 32.60 -5.28
N LEU A 925 5.17 32.77 -6.52
CA LEU A 925 6.39 32.14 -7.05
C LEU A 925 7.61 32.66 -6.32
N SER A 926 8.59 31.80 -6.06
CA SER A 926 9.76 32.09 -5.19
C SER A 926 9.40 32.56 -3.77
N ALA A 927 8.33 32.06 -3.21
CA ALA A 927 7.94 32.37 -1.83
C ALA A 927 8.97 31.82 -0.83
N GLN A 928 9.12 32.52 0.27
CA GLN A 928 10.03 32.16 1.35
C GLN A 928 9.27 32.03 2.66
N GLY A 929 9.72 31.09 3.50
CA GLY A 929 9.27 31.02 4.88
C GLY A 929 9.82 32.19 5.72
N PRO A 930 9.29 32.41 6.91
CA PRO A 930 9.85 33.40 7.84
C PRO A 930 11.26 32.97 8.29
N THR A 931 12.04 33.94 8.80
CA THR A 931 13.39 33.65 9.30
C THR A 931 13.40 32.50 10.28
N GLY A 932 14.23 31.48 10.02
CA GLY A 932 14.30 30.26 10.84
C GLY A 932 13.45 29.09 10.35
N ILE A 933 12.55 29.29 9.37
CA ILE A 933 11.73 28.24 8.76
C ILE A 933 11.84 28.33 7.24
N SER A 934 12.67 27.49 6.64
CA SER A 934 12.93 27.54 5.18
C SER A 934 11.75 27.05 4.35
N ALA A 935 11.04 26.05 4.81
CA ALA A 935 9.96 25.40 4.08
C ALA A 935 8.77 25.05 4.99
N PRO A 936 7.97 26.06 5.41
CA PRO A 936 6.78 25.77 6.20
C PRO A 936 5.77 24.99 5.35
N ALA A 937 5.17 23.94 5.95
CA ALA A 937 4.15 23.13 5.32
C ALA A 937 2.75 23.51 5.83
N ARG A 938 1.79 23.64 4.95
CA ARG A 938 0.38 23.71 5.38
C ARG A 938 -0.17 22.31 5.59
N VAL A 939 -1.15 22.17 6.48
CA VAL A 939 -1.85 20.91 6.68
C VAL A 939 -3.13 20.91 5.87
N ILE A 940 -3.30 19.90 5.02
CA ILE A 940 -4.49 19.72 4.19
C ILE A 940 -5.20 18.41 4.52
N ASP A 941 -6.51 18.41 4.39
CA ASP A 941 -7.34 17.21 4.54
C ASP A 941 -7.12 16.30 3.32
N ARG A 942 -6.79 15.05 3.58
CA ARG A 942 -6.56 14.01 2.57
C ARG A 942 -7.72 13.01 2.49
N SER A 943 -8.82 13.27 3.20
CA SER A 943 -10.03 12.45 3.17
C SER A 943 -10.61 12.35 1.76
N PHE A 944 -11.08 11.17 1.40
CA PHE A 944 -11.66 10.94 0.08
C PHE A 944 -12.78 9.91 0.11
N ILE A 945 -13.63 9.94 -0.91
CA ILE A 945 -14.59 8.90 -1.27
C ILE A 945 -14.23 8.41 -2.65
N ARG A 946 -14.11 7.10 -2.83
CA ARG A 946 -13.83 6.47 -4.11
C ARG A 946 -14.97 5.56 -4.55
N LEU A 947 -15.46 5.77 -5.77
CA LEU A 947 -16.25 4.79 -6.50
C LEU A 947 -15.28 3.81 -7.15
N GLU A 948 -15.04 2.68 -6.47
CA GLU A 948 -14.01 1.72 -6.82
C GLU A 948 -14.32 0.99 -8.11
N ASN A 949 -15.56 0.49 -8.21
CA ASN A 949 -15.99 -0.21 -9.42
C ASN A 949 -17.49 -0.06 -9.68
N ILE A 950 -17.83 -0.20 -10.98
CA ILE A 950 -19.16 -0.42 -11.47
C ILE A 950 -19.09 -1.63 -12.39
N SER A 951 -19.96 -2.63 -12.21
CA SER A 951 -20.01 -3.79 -13.08
C SER A 951 -21.43 -4.13 -13.52
N LEU A 952 -21.55 -4.65 -14.74
CA LEU A 952 -22.76 -5.19 -15.34
C LEU A 952 -22.45 -6.57 -15.89
N ALA A 953 -23.18 -7.57 -15.42
CA ALA A 953 -23.05 -8.95 -15.87
C ALA A 953 -24.37 -9.47 -16.44
N TYR A 954 -24.28 -10.33 -17.42
CA TYR A 954 -25.39 -11.05 -18.03
C TYR A 954 -25.16 -12.55 -17.98
N ASN A 955 -25.99 -13.26 -17.27
CA ASN A 955 -26.01 -14.72 -17.22
C ASN A 955 -26.85 -15.24 -18.41
N ILE A 956 -26.23 -15.98 -19.30
CA ILE A 956 -26.90 -16.49 -20.50
C ILE A 956 -27.87 -17.61 -20.10
N PRO A 957 -29.18 -17.52 -20.45
CA PRO A 957 -30.16 -18.51 -20.05
C PRO A 957 -29.84 -19.92 -20.56
N MET A 958 -30.03 -20.94 -19.71
CA MET A 958 -29.69 -22.35 -19.97
C MET A 958 -30.20 -22.88 -21.33
N LYS A 959 -31.40 -22.53 -21.75
CA LYS A 959 -31.98 -22.99 -23.03
C LYS A 959 -31.14 -22.66 -24.28
N PHE A 960 -30.28 -21.64 -24.20
CA PHE A 960 -29.34 -21.30 -25.27
C PHE A 960 -28.03 -22.09 -25.18
N LEU A 961 -27.67 -22.55 -23.97
CA LEU A 961 -26.41 -23.21 -23.65
C LEU A 961 -26.45 -24.73 -23.85
N GLU A 962 -27.62 -25.37 -23.63
CA GLU A 962 -27.79 -26.83 -23.71
C GLU A 962 -27.30 -27.42 -25.01
N LYS A 963 -27.56 -26.75 -26.14
CA LYS A 963 -27.09 -27.17 -27.47
C LYS A 963 -25.57 -27.33 -27.55
N TYR A 964 -24.85 -26.56 -26.77
CA TYR A 964 -23.38 -26.51 -26.77
C TYR A 964 -22.75 -27.27 -25.57
N LYS A 965 -23.57 -27.97 -24.76
CA LYS A 965 -23.15 -28.67 -23.53
C LYS A 965 -22.47 -27.73 -22.50
N ILE A 966 -22.82 -26.46 -22.53
CA ILE A 966 -22.35 -25.48 -21.58
C ILE A 966 -23.35 -25.44 -20.43
N GLN A 967 -22.86 -25.62 -19.20
CA GLN A 967 -23.67 -25.61 -17.98
C GLN A 967 -23.98 -24.19 -17.52
N ASN A 968 -23.01 -23.26 -17.64
CA ASN A 968 -23.18 -21.86 -17.31
C ASN A 968 -22.30 -20.98 -18.21
N ALA A 969 -22.84 -19.85 -18.63
CA ALA A 969 -22.08 -18.83 -19.35
C ALA A 969 -22.47 -17.44 -18.87
N LYS A 970 -21.48 -16.63 -18.56
CA LYS A 970 -21.64 -15.28 -18.06
C LYS A 970 -20.71 -14.35 -18.82
N ILE A 971 -21.23 -13.21 -19.29
CA ILE A 971 -20.47 -12.11 -19.87
C ILE A 971 -20.61 -10.93 -18.92
N PHE A 972 -19.52 -10.22 -18.65
CA PHE A 972 -19.56 -9.04 -17.79
C PHE A 972 -18.64 -7.96 -18.29
N THR A 973 -18.98 -6.72 -17.95
CA THR A 973 -18.13 -5.55 -18.15
C THR A 973 -17.97 -4.83 -16.82
N THR A 974 -16.79 -4.30 -16.60
CA THR A 974 -16.45 -3.59 -15.34
C THR A 974 -15.58 -2.39 -15.65
N VAL A 975 -15.86 -1.30 -14.95
CA VAL A 975 -14.99 -0.13 -14.87
C VAL A 975 -14.47 -0.06 -13.44
N ARG A 976 -13.15 -0.06 -13.26
CA ARG A 976 -12.49 0.08 -11.96
C ARG A 976 -11.85 1.45 -11.83
N ASN A 977 -11.77 1.95 -10.60
CA ASN A 977 -11.33 3.30 -10.25
C ASN A 977 -12.10 4.36 -11.03
N VAL A 978 -13.44 4.32 -10.89
CA VAL A 978 -14.39 5.11 -11.70
C VAL A 978 -14.27 6.60 -11.42
N ALA A 979 -14.25 6.98 -10.13
CA ALA A 979 -14.13 8.36 -9.68
C ALA A 979 -13.65 8.43 -8.24
N THR A 980 -12.92 9.51 -7.92
CA THR A 980 -12.48 9.82 -6.56
C THR A 980 -12.81 11.26 -6.24
N TRP A 981 -13.40 11.50 -5.07
CA TRP A 981 -13.76 12.84 -4.59
C TRP A 981 -12.99 13.13 -3.31
N SER A 982 -12.25 14.23 -3.31
CA SER A 982 -11.55 14.77 -2.15
C SER A 982 -11.91 16.25 -2.00
N LYS A 983 -11.90 16.76 -0.76
CA LYS A 983 -12.27 18.15 -0.50
C LYS A 983 -11.12 19.13 -0.76
N GLU A 984 -9.92 18.77 -0.36
CA GLU A 984 -8.75 19.66 -0.34
C GLU A 984 -7.55 19.09 -1.10
N TRP A 985 -7.56 17.78 -1.39
CA TRP A 985 -6.44 17.14 -2.06
C TRP A 985 -6.50 17.33 -3.58
N GLU A 986 -5.46 17.92 -4.15
CA GLU A 986 -5.38 18.25 -5.59
C GLU A 986 -4.14 17.65 -6.27
N TYR A 987 -3.34 16.83 -5.55
CA TYR A 987 -2.03 16.34 -5.99
C TYR A 987 -2.07 14.91 -6.52
N GLY A 988 -2.98 14.63 -7.46
CA GLY A 988 -3.19 13.29 -7.98
C GLY A 988 -4.09 12.47 -7.06
N ASP A 989 -3.84 11.18 -6.96
CA ASP A 989 -4.67 10.28 -6.15
C ASP A 989 -4.51 10.55 -4.64
N PRO A 990 -5.58 10.78 -3.87
CA PRO A 990 -5.47 11.09 -2.44
C PRO A 990 -4.97 9.93 -1.59
N GLU A 991 -5.00 8.70 -2.07
CA GLU A 991 -4.52 7.53 -1.34
C GLU A 991 -3.01 7.31 -1.55
N THR A 992 -2.52 7.46 -2.76
CA THR A 992 -1.12 7.21 -3.12
C THR A 992 -0.29 8.49 -3.28
N GLY A 993 -0.93 9.59 -3.64
CA GLY A 993 -0.24 10.82 -4.08
C GLY A 993 0.25 10.78 -5.51
N GLY A 994 0.06 9.67 -6.22
CA GLY A 994 0.55 9.41 -7.58
C GLY A 994 -0.56 9.18 -8.60
N LEU A 995 -0.29 8.29 -9.53
CA LEU A 995 -1.24 7.90 -10.58
C LEU A 995 -2.32 6.97 -10.01
N ALA A 996 -3.54 7.15 -10.48
CA ALA A 996 -4.66 6.26 -10.22
C ALA A 996 -5.29 5.79 -11.55
N PRO A 997 -4.71 4.76 -12.19
CA PRO A 997 -5.20 4.27 -13.47
C PRO A 997 -6.64 3.79 -13.40
N ARG A 998 -7.42 4.07 -14.46
CA ARG A 998 -8.78 3.57 -14.66
C ARG A 998 -8.74 2.37 -15.59
N THR A 999 -9.41 1.29 -15.22
CA THR A 999 -9.44 0.06 -16.02
C THR A 999 -10.86 -0.19 -16.54
N TYR A 1000 -11.00 -0.42 -17.84
CA TYR A 1000 -12.22 -0.85 -18.50
C TYR A 1000 -12.05 -2.31 -18.92
N SER A 1001 -12.83 -3.21 -18.37
CA SER A 1001 -12.69 -4.65 -18.59
C SER A 1001 -13.93 -5.27 -19.20
N LEU A 1002 -13.71 -6.25 -20.08
CA LEU A 1002 -14.72 -7.17 -20.59
C LEU A 1002 -14.29 -8.59 -20.25
N GLY A 1003 -15.18 -9.37 -19.64
CA GLY A 1003 -14.88 -10.73 -19.24
C GLY A 1003 -15.97 -11.72 -19.64
N ILE A 1004 -15.55 -12.98 -19.77
CA ILE A 1004 -16.42 -14.13 -20.01
C ILE A 1004 -16.04 -15.27 -19.07
N ASN A 1005 -17.05 -15.89 -18.48
CA ASN A 1005 -16.89 -17.10 -17.68
C ASN A 1005 -17.77 -18.20 -18.27
N LEU A 1006 -17.18 -19.37 -18.55
CA LEU A 1006 -17.85 -20.54 -19.11
C LEU A 1006 -17.65 -21.74 -18.16
N THR A 1007 -18.70 -22.52 -17.95
CA THR A 1007 -18.65 -23.79 -17.21
C THR A 1007 -19.22 -24.90 -18.09
N PHE A 1008 -18.45 -25.96 -18.25
CA PHE A 1008 -18.79 -27.14 -19.09
C PHE A 1008 -19.02 -28.37 -18.23
#